data_c584c3b56811639810d3f30a6ccaddd4
#
_entry.id   c584c3b56811639810d3f30a6ccaddd4
#
_cell.length_a   1.000
_cell.length_b   1.000
_cell.length_c   1.000
_cell.angle_alpha   90.00
_cell.angle_beta   90.00
_cell.angle_gamma   90.00
#
_symmetry.space_group_name_H-M   'P 1'
#
loop_
_entity.id
_entity.type
_entity.pdbx_description
1 polymer ?
#
loop_
_entity_poly.entity_id
_entity_poly.type
_entity_poly.pdbx_seq_one_letter_code
_entity_poly.pdbx_strand_id
1 'polypeptide(L)'
;MRDRARAEGDAGIARIRAQDASSDRPIPAGARVVIIGAGIVGCSAAYHLTRLGWRDVLVLDQGPLFEAGGSTSHAPGLVFENNVARTTCHFAMHTADVYRDLQLDGDPVYAEVGSLEVATTPERWEDLKRKHGHATSWGLETHLIGPEEIKQMVPIMRTDHLFGAVHVPQDGTVRATRACEAMARLAAPKGATFVGHTRVTGIEVRHGRVDAVVTDRGRIATEQVLCAAGIWGPTVGRMAGVPIPLQPMQHLYAVTDPLPELRGETAWQSMPIVRHQDKSMYFRQERQSYLIGAYRHEPVLVEPEDLRHDRENGLMPSCVPFRDDLFEASLGYARDLYPPLRSAELLEKVNGMFSFTPDGHSLIGESLDVRGFWACEAVWITHGPGAARAVAEWMVEGVPSLDLREEDLNRFYPHASSPSYLRARGAQNYREVYDVIHPLQPMANPRQLRLTPFYDREVELGGAFLESAGWERPQWYEANGSLLPASPLPFPIRSGWAARFWSPIQGVEHQAARERVVLFDATPFVKIEVTGRGALAYLQRLAANQMDHPMGKVTYTAMLNERGGIVTDLTVTRVDEDRFWVVTGGGVGMHDLAWMRRQLPLDHTVRLENLTSGWCCIGVWGPRARDLVQPVAQEDISNAAFPYLTGQPVTIGNVPCYAIRISYVGELGWEVYAPTEYGLRLWDTLWQAGQKLGVTALGGGAFDSLRLEKGYRNWGVDMYTEHNPYEVGIGFAVRLNKGDFIGREALLRIKEQGITRKLSCMTFDDPTVAVLGKEPVFVDGQVAGFVTSANYGYTVGQSIVYGYLPLEHATAGTKVAVQYFGTRYPATVRKEPLYDPEMTRLKETAPAEKETART
;
A
#
# COMPACT_ATOMS: atom_id res chain seq x y z
N MET A 1 6.88 -37.50 -20.87
CA MET A 1 6.36 -36.64 -19.79
C MET A 1 5.25 -35.69 -20.27
N ARG A 2 5.43 -34.95 -21.38
CA ARG A 2 4.40 -34.03 -21.92
C ARG A 2 3.08 -34.70 -22.30
N ASP A 3 3.12 -35.87 -22.95
CA ASP A 3 1.91 -36.58 -23.39
C ASP A 3 1.14 -37.20 -22.22
N ARG A 4 1.82 -37.59 -21.13
CA ARG A 4 1.18 -38.11 -19.93
C ARG A 4 0.49 -36.99 -19.11
N ALA A 5 1.10 -35.81 -19.02
CA ALA A 5 0.51 -34.63 -18.41
C ALA A 5 -0.70 -34.10 -19.20
N ARG A 6 -0.70 -34.28 -20.54
CA ARG A 6 -1.81 -33.92 -21.42
C ARG A 6 -2.99 -34.87 -21.25
N ALA A 7 -2.74 -36.18 -21.21
CA ALA A 7 -3.78 -37.20 -21.00
C ALA A 7 -4.37 -37.10 -19.57
N GLU A 8 -3.59 -36.80 -18.55
CA GLU A 8 -4.07 -36.57 -17.20
C GLU A 8 -4.87 -35.26 -17.10
N GLY A 9 -4.51 -34.23 -17.88
CA GLY A 9 -5.27 -32.99 -18.03
C GLY A 9 -6.63 -33.21 -18.66
N ASP A 10 -6.67 -33.92 -19.80
CA ASP A 10 -7.93 -34.20 -20.52
C ASP A 10 -8.92 -35.10 -19.74
N ALA A 11 -8.40 -36.05 -18.97
CA ALA A 11 -9.22 -36.84 -18.03
C ALA A 11 -9.73 -35.97 -16.85
N GLY A 12 -8.94 -35.00 -16.40
CA GLY A 12 -9.35 -34.03 -15.39
C GLY A 12 -10.50 -33.12 -15.85
N ILE A 13 -10.53 -32.74 -17.13
CA ILE A 13 -11.57 -31.87 -17.72
C ILE A 13 -12.88 -32.57 -17.85
N ALA A 14 -12.86 -33.78 -18.42
CA ALA A 14 -14.04 -34.58 -18.52
C ALA A 14 -14.67 -34.80 -17.13
N ARG A 15 -13.82 -34.86 -16.09
CA ARG A 15 -14.24 -34.98 -14.71
C ARG A 15 -14.80 -33.66 -14.15
N ILE A 16 -14.18 -32.50 -14.46
CA ILE A 16 -14.66 -31.18 -14.04
C ILE A 16 -15.99 -30.85 -14.74
N ARG A 17 -16.10 -31.01 -16.04
CA ARG A 17 -17.35 -30.76 -16.79
C ARG A 17 -18.46 -31.76 -16.43
N ALA A 18 -18.13 -33.04 -16.16
CA ALA A 18 -19.10 -34.02 -15.66
C ALA A 18 -19.56 -33.72 -14.23
N GLN A 19 -18.70 -33.05 -13.40
CA GLN A 19 -19.07 -32.60 -12.07
C GLN A 19 -20.00 -31.38 -12.11
N ASP A 20 -19.77 -30.46 -13.06
CA ASP A 20 -20.62 -29.28 -13.26
C ASP A 20 -21.99 -29.65 -13.86
N ALA A 21 -22.05 -30.68 -14.69
CA ALA A 21 -23.27 -31.11 -15.35
C ALA A 21 -24.20 -31.95 -14.44
N SER A 22 -23.76 -32.42 -13.28
CA SER A 22 -24.57 -33.20 -12.36
C SER A 22 -24.80 -32.53 -11.02
N SER A 23 -25.94 -31.83 -10.91
CA SER A 23 -26.46 -31.29 -9.64
C SER A 23 -26.66 -32.35 -8.54
N ASP A 24 -26.58 -33.62 -8.88
CA ASP A 24 -26.91 -34.75 -7.99
C ASP A 24 -25.70 -35.37 -7.26
N ARG A 25 -24.47 -34.89 -7.50
CA ARG A 25 -23.32 -35.44 -6.77
C ARG A 25 -23.24 -34.82 -5.36
N PRO A 26 -22.99 -35.67 -4.33
CA PRO A 26 -22.77 -35.13 -2.99
C PRO A 26 -21.52 -34.24 -2.99
N ILE A 27 -21.63 -33.08 -2.34
CA ILE A 27 -20.47 -32.23 -2.04
C ILE A 27 -19.57 -32.94 -1.02
N PRO A 28 -18.23 -32.69 -1.02
CA PRO A 28 -17.34 -33.21 0.01
C PRO A 28 -17.82 -32.82 1.42
N ALA A 29 -17.79 -33.74 2.35
CA ALA A 29 -18.16 -33.48 3.75
C ALA A 29 -17.13 -32.57 4.47
N GLY A 30 -15.92 -32.49 3.95
CA GLY A 30 -14.86 -31.62 4.48
C GLY A 30 -13.80 -31.30 3.43
N ALA A 31 -13.01 -30.25 3.71
CA ALA A 31 -11.88 -29.84 2.90
C ALA A 31 -10.81 -29.14 3.77
N ARG A 32 -9.57 -29.17 3.35
CA ARG A 32 -8.50 -28.41 4.01
C ARG A 32 -8.75 -26.91 3.91
N VAL A 33 -9.20 -26.46 2.74
CA VAL A 33 -9.61 -25.07 2.49
C VAL A 33 -10.79 -25.08 1.53
N VAL A 34 -11.76 -24.19 1.80
CA VAL A 34 -12.85 -23.87 0.88
C VAL A 34 -12.60 -22.48 0.29
N ILE A 35 -12.45 -22.43 -1.04
CA ILE A 35 -12.33 -21.19 -1.81
C ILE A 35 -13.72 -20.85 -2.33
N ILE A 36 -14.23 -19.66 -2.03
CA ILE A 36 -15.55 -19.18 -2.43
C ILE A 36 -15.40 -18.27 -3.66
N GLY A 37 -15.84 -18.77 -4.81
CA GLY A 37 -15.72 -18.13 -6.13
C GLY A 37 -14.71 -18.83 -7.04
N ALA A 38 -15.14 -19.28 -8.23
CA ALA A 38 -14.31 -19.86 -9.29
C ALA A 38 -13.99 -18.85 -10.41
N GLY A 39 -13.94 -17.58 -10.08
CA GLY A 39 -13.39 -16.53 -10.94
C GLY A 39 -11.86 -16.59 -11.03
N ILE A 40 -11.25 -15.58 -11.66
CA ILE A 40 -9.81 -15.56 -11.90
C ILE A 40 -9.00 -15.69 -10.60
N VAL A 41 -9.45 -15.07 -9.52
CA VAL A 41 -8.75 -15.12 -8.21
C VAL A 41 -8.83 -16.52 -7.59
N GLY A 42 -10.02 -17.11 -7.50
CA GLY A 42 -10.19 -18.43 -6.88
C GLY A 42 -9.51 -19.55 -7.65
N CYS A 43 -9.59 -19.53 -8.99
CA CYS A 43 -8.86 -20.49 -9.84
C CYS A 43 -7.34 -20.33 -9.70
N SER A 44 -6.85 -19.10 -9.64
CA SER A 44 -5.42 -18.79 -9.41
C SER A 44 -4.97 -19.25 -8.02
N ALA A 45 -5.79 -19.02 -6.98
CA ALA A 45 -5.47 -19.45 -5.62
C ALA A 45 -5.38 -20.99 -5.53
N ALA A 46 -6.33 -21.71 -6.10
CA ALA A 46 -6.27 -23.17 -6.16
C ALA A 46 -5.03 -23.67 -6.94
N TYR A 47 -4.68 -23.01 -8.04
CA TYR A 47 -3.47 -23.29 -8.82
C TYR A 47 -2.20 -23.10 -7.98
N HIS A 48 -2.05 -22.02 -7.25
CA HIS A 48 -0.85 -21.75 -6.42
C HIS A 48 -0.82 -22.63 -5.16
N LEU A 49 -1.92 -22.79 -4.43
CA LEU A 49 -1.99 -23.64 -3.24
C LEU A 49 -1.59 -25.08 -3.56
N THR A 50 -2.08 -25.64 -4.68
CA THR A 50 -1.73 -27.00 -5.09
C THR A 50 -0.28 -27.11 -5.58
N ARG A 51 0.31 -26.07 -6.15
CA ARG A 51 1.74 -26.01 -6.49
C ARG A 51 2.63 -25.95 -5.26
N LEU A 52 2.17 -25.29 -4.20
CA LEU A 52 2.83 -25.22 -2.89
C LEU A 52 2.57 -26.51 -2.04
N GLY A 53 1.93 -27.51 -2.60
CA GLY A 53 1.80 -28.84 -2.00
C GLY A 53 0.51 -29.07 -1.22
N TRP A 54 -0.43 -28.12 -1.14
CA TRP A 54 -1.71 -28.38 -0.52
C TRP A 54 -2.54 -29.34 -1.36
N ARG A 55 -3.33 -30.15 -0.66
CA ARG A 55 -4.32 -31.10 -1.19
C ARG A 55 -5.67 -30.79 -0.55
N ASP A 56 -6.75 -31.39 -1.06
CA ASP A 56 -8.09 -31.16 -0.55
C ASP A 56 -8.51 -29.70 -0.58
N VAL A 57 -8.16 -29.03 -1.69
CA VAL A 57 -8.56 -27.66 -2.00
C VAL A 57 -9.90 -27.70 -2.71
N LEU A 58 -10.95 -27.19 -2.09
CA LEU A 58 -12.30 -27.16 -2.66
C LEU A 58 -12.66 -25.75 -3.12
N VAL A 59 -13.00 -25.60 -4.41
CA VAL A 59 -13.45 -24.33 -4.99
C VAL A 59 -14.95 -24.44 -5.29
N LEU A 60 -15.73 -23.52 -4.75
CA LEU A 60 -17.18 -23.43 -4.94
C LEU A 60 -17.56 -22.20 -5.78
N ASP A 61 -18.52 -22.38 -6.68
CA ASP A 61 -19.15 -21.26 -7.40
C ASP A 61 -20.69 -21.41 -7.38
N GLN A 62 -21.39 -20.28 -7.25
CA GLN A 62 -22.85 -20.26 -7.27
C GLN A 62 -23.43 -20.49 -8.67
N GLY A 63 -22.65 -20.17 -9.72
CA GLY A 63 -23.02 -20.36 -11.13
C GLY A 63 -22.27 -21.51 -11.79
N PRO A 64 -22.39 -21.63 -13.11
CA PRO A 64 -21.67 -22.63 -13.91
C PRO A 64 -20.18 -22.30 -13.92
N LEU A 65 -19.32 -23.33 -13.85
CA LEU A 65 -17.87 -23.19 -13.88
C LEU A 65 -17.39 -22.69 -15.27
N PHE A 66 -16.50 -21.71 -15.27
CA PHE A 66 -15.77 -21.18 -16.43
C PHE A 66 -16.63 -20.57 -17.56
N GLU A 67 -17.92 -20.32 -17.32
CA GLU A 67 -18.79 -19.74 -18.34
C GLU A 67 -19.12 -18.27 -18.06
N ALA A 68 -20.00 -18.01 -17.11
CA ALA A 68 -20.47 -16.67 -16.87
C ALA A 68 -21.09 -16.52 -15.47
N GLY A 69 -20.87 -15.37 -14.86
CA GLY A 69 -21.46 -15.06 -13.57
C GLY A 69 -20.89 -13.79 -12.95
N GLY A 70 -19.61 -13.82 -12.54
CA GLY A 70 -18.93 -12.70 -11.93
C GLY A 70 -18.16 -11.81 -12.90
N SER A 71 -17.44 -10.82 -12.39
CA SER A 71 -16.70 -9.81 -13.16
C SER A 71 -15.65 -10.40 -14.12
N THR A 72 -15.09 -11.56 -13.81
CA THR A 72 -14.16 -12.27 -14.70
C THR A 72 -14.78 -12.58 -16.06
N SER A 73 -16.09 -12.88 -16.10
CA SER A 73 -16.80 -13.33 -17.31
C SER A 73 -17.01 -12.22 -18.35
N HIS A 74 -17.07 -10.96 -17.91
CA HIS A 74 -17.23 -9.81 -18.79
C HIS A 74 -15.97 -8.90 -18.79
N ALA A 75 -14.87 -9.33 -18.17
CA ALA A 75 -13.64 -8.54 -18.16
C ALA A 75 -13.13 -8.34 -19.59
N PRO A 76 -12.76 -7.12 -19.99
CA PRO A 76 -12.18 -6.85 -21.32
C PRO A 76 -10.80 -7.53 -21.51
N GLY A 77 -10.27 -8.14 -20.46
CA GLY A 77 -9.10 -9.00 -20.50
C GLY A 77 -7.75 -8.28 -20.59
N LEU A 78 -7.71 -6.98 -20.36
CA LEU A 78 -6.49 -6.19 -20.45
C LEU A 78 -5.54 -6.51 -19.29
N VAL A 79 -4.27 -6.73 -19.58
CA VAL A 79 -3.20 -6.99 -18.61
C VAL A 79 -2.14 -5.91 -18.74
N PHE A 80 -1.95 -5.13 -17.66
CA PHE A 80 -1.00 -4.02 -17.61
C PHE A 80 -0.02 -4.24 -16.48
N GLU A 81 1.27 -4.34 -16.79
CA GLU A 81 2.31 -4.53 -15.78
C GLU A 81 2.72 -3.20 -15.13
N ASN A 82 2.65 -2.09 -15.86
CA ASN A 82 3.03 -0.78 -15.36
C ASN A 82 1.96 -0.20 -14.43
N ASN A 83 2.21 -0.26 -13.12
CA ASN A 83 1.32 0.20 -12.05
C ASN A 83 2.01 1.25 -11.18
N VAL A 84 1.22 2.05 -10.44
CA VAL A 84 1.72 3.15 -9.60
C VAL A 84 2.33 2.70 -8.28
N ALA A 85 1.95 1.49 -7.80
CA ALA A 85 2.50 0.86 -6.60
C ALA A 85 3.38 -0.34 -6.97
N ARG A 86 4.47 -0.55 -6.20
CA ARG A 86 5.42 -1.63 -6.47
C ARG A 86 4.79 -3.02 -6.33
N THR A 87 3.99 -3.22 -5.29
CA THR A 87 3.34 -4.52 -5.03
C THR A 87 2.41 -4.91 -6.16
N THR A 88 1.55 -3.98 -6.63
CA THR A 88 0.64 -4.22 -7.75
C THR A 88 1.38 -4.40 -9.08
N CYS A 89 2.52 -3.71 -9.30
CA CYS A 89 3.40 -3.93 -10.45
C CYS A 89 3.94 -5.37 -10.45
N HIS A 90 4.48 -5.86 -9.33
CA HIS A 90 4.95 -7.24 -9.21
C HIS A 90 3.82 -8.28 -9.33
N PHE A 91 2.61 -7.97 -8.85
CA PHE A 91 1.45 -8.83 -9.11
C PHE A 91 1.17 -8.93 -10.60
N ALA A 92 1.17 -7.81 -11.33
CA ALA A 92 0.90 -7.78 -12.75
C ALA A 92 1.98 -8.50 -13.56
N MET A 93 3.26 -8.29 -13.26
CA MET A 93 4.38 -9.01 -13.88
C MET A 93 4.25 -10.53 -13.71
N HIS A 94 4.01 -11.00 -12.47
CA HIS A 94 3.78 -12.42 -12.22
C HIS A 94 2.52 -12.94 -12.92
N THR A 95 1.49 -12.12 -13.02
CA THR A 95 0.25 -12.46 -13.72
C THR A 95 0.48 -12.67 -15.22
N ALA A 96 1.22 -11.76 -15.87
CA ALA A 96 1.58 -11.89 -17.28
C ALA A 96 2.42 -13.15 -17.53
N ASP A 97 3.42 -13.44 -16.66
CA ASP A 97 4.21 -14.67 -16.72
C ASP A 97 3.35 -15.93 -16.65
N VAL A 98 2.39 -15.98 -15.70
CA VAL A 98 1.47 -17.13 -15.58
C VAL A 98 0.61 -17.26 -16.83
N TYR A 99 0.02 -16.18 -17.33
CA TYR A 99 -0.85 -16.22 -18.50
C TYR A 99 -0.10 -16.61 -19.77
N ARG A 100 1.13 -16.18 -19.95
CA ARG A 100 2.01 -16.53 -21.07
C ARG A 100 2.23 -18.04 -21.16
N ASP A 101 2.37 -18.69 -20.01
CA ASP A 101 2.60 -20.14 -19.95
C ASP A 101 1.34 -20.98 -20.11
N LEU A 102 0.13 -20.37 -20.01
CA LEU A 102 -1.13 -21.10 -20.04
C LEU A 102 -1.63 -21.36 -21.46
N GLN A 103 -2.04 -22.59 -21.68
CA GLN A 103 -2.72 -23.03 -22.90
C GLN A 103 -4.00 -23.81 -22.54
N LEU A 104 -5.02 -23.70 -23.37
CA LEU A 104 -6.24 -24.46 -23.26
C LEU A 104 -6.54 -25.09 -24.62
N ASP A 105 -6.61 -26.45 -24.66
CA ASP A 105 -6.83 -27.24 -25.88
C ASP A 105 -5.76 -26.97 -26.99
N GLY A 106 -4.55 -26.58 -26.60
CA GLY A 106 -3.47 -26.24 -27.50
C GLY A 106 -3.41 -24.77 -27.94
N ASP A 107 -4.44 -23.97 -27.59
CA ASP A 107 -4.48 -22.54 -27.89
C ASP A 107 -3.95 -21.73 -26.71
N PRO A 108 -3.13 -20.69 -26.95
CA PRO A 108 -2.72 -19.76 -25.91
C PRO A 108 -3.93 -18.99 -25.36
N VAL A 109 -3.95 -18.76 -24.04
CA VAL A 109 -4.99 -17.96 -23.41
C VAL A 109 -4.64 -16.47 -23.37
N TYR A 110 -3.39 -16.13 -23.65
CA TYR A 110 -2.82 -14.77 -23.60
C TYR A 110 -2.27 -14.37 -24.96
N ALA A 111 -2.53 -13.14 -25.39
CA ALA A 111 -1.91 -12.51 -26.53
C ALA A 111 -1.00 -11.39 -26.03
N GLU A 112 0.31 -11.63 -26.05
CA GLU A 112 1.34 -10.64 -25.72
C GLU A 112 1.54 -9.74 -26.93
N VAL A 113 0.95 -8.56 -26.90
CA VAL A 113 0.91 -7.60 -28.02
C VAL A 113 1.44 -6.23 -27.63
N GLY A 114 1.82 -6.08 -26.36
CA GLY A 114 2.21 -4.81 -25.79
C GLY A 114 1.03 -3.90 -25.42
N SER A 115 1.35 -2.82 -24.72
CA SER A 115 0.41 -1.74 -24.45
C SER A 115 1.02 -0.36 -24.64
N LEU A 116 0.17 0.63 -24.88
CA LEU A 116 0.50 2.04 -25.03
C LEU A 116 -0.34 2.86 -24.06
N GLU A 117 0.32 3.53 -23.09
CA GLU A 117 -0.30 4.61 -22.32
C GLU A 117 0.02 5.92 -23.04
N VAL A 118 -0.98 6.57 -23.64
CA VAL A 118 -0.78 7.77 -24.45
C VAL A 118 -1.00 9.06 -23.68
N ALA A 119 -0.25 10.11 -24.03
CA ALA A 119 -0.36 11.45 -23.45
C ALA A 119 -0.84 12.46 -24.49
N THR A 120 -1.91 13.23 -24.16
CA THR A 120 -2.42 14.36 -24.96
C THR A 120 -2.21 15.70 -24.28
N THR A 121 -1.67 15.71 -23.06
CA THR A 121 -1.33 16.92 -22.30
C THR A 121 0.11 16.88 -21.83
N PRO A 122 0.78 18.04 -21.63
CA PRO A 122 2.12 18.09 -21.07
C PRO A 122 2.20 17.44 -19.68
N GLU A 123 1.20 17.64 -18.83
CA GLU A 123 1.13 17.08 -17.47
C GLU A 123 1.08 15.54 -17.52
N ARG A 124 0.26 14.96 -18.41
CA ARG A 124 0.23 13.51 -18.62
C ARG A 124 1.56 12.97 -19.14
N TRP A 125 2.21 13.70 -20.03
CA TRP A 125 3.51 13.28 -20.56
C TRP A 125 4.58 13.24 -19.46
N GLU A 126 4.54 14.19 -18.50
CA GLU A 126 5.38 14.14 -17.31
C GLU A 126 5.00 12.94 -16.41
N ASP A 127 3.70 12.68 -16.17
CA ASP A 127 3.24 11.50 -15.44
C ASP A 127 3.77 10.19 -16.05
N LEU A 128 3.71 10.06 -17.37
CA LEU A 128 4.21 8.90 -18.09
C LEU A 128 5.75 8.74 -17.96
N LYS A 129 6.50 9.81 -18.02
CA LYS A 129 7.96 9.78 -17.76
C LYS A 129 8.26 9.32 -16.34
N ARG A 130 7.45 9.75 -15.35
CA ARG A 130 7.58 9.32 -13.97
C ARG A 130 7.24 7.83 -13.82
N LYS A 131 6.15 7.36 -14.41
CA LYS A 131 5.78 5.94 -14.43
C LYS A 131 6.85 5.06 -15.10
N HIS A 132 7.45 5.52 -16.19
CA HIS A 132 8.61 4.87 -16.80
C HIS A 132 9.80 4.75 -15.81
N GLY A 133 10.10 5.81 -15.06
CA GLY A 133 11.12 5.77 -14.02
C GLY A 133 10.80 4.73 -12.93
N HIS A 134 9.56 4.68 -12.44
CA HIS A 134 9.13 3.68 -11.45
C HIS A 134 9.24 2.25 -11.99
N ALA A 135 8.76 2.00 -13.21
CA ALA A 135 8.89 0.71 -13.89
C ALA A 135 10.36 0.27 -13.96
N THR A 136 11.25 1.18 -14.37
CA THR A 136 12.72 0.96 -14.39
C THR A 136 13.25 0.59 -13.00
N SER A 137 12.78 1.26 -11.94
CA SER A 137 13.15 0.96 -10.54
C SER A 137 12.76 -0.45 -10.09
N TRP A 138 11.69 -0.98 -10.63
CA TRP A 138 11.11 -2.28 -10.25
C TRP A 138 11.43 -3.42 -11.22
N GLY A 139 12.27 -3.14 -12.23
CA GLY A 139 12.75 -4.15 -13.19
C GLY A 139 11.77 -4.48 -14.31
N LEU A 140 10.76 -3.62 -14.53
CA LEU A 140 9.84 -3.75 -15.66
C LEU A 140 10.40 -3.01 -16.88
N GLU A 141 10.48 -3.70 -18.03
CA GLU A 141 10.89 -3.11 -19.30
C GLU A 141 9.80 -2.19 -19.84
N THR A 142 10.14 -0.93 -20.08
CA THR A 142 9.24 0.07 -20.68
C THR A 142 10.02 1.01 -21.58
N HIS A 143 9.34 1.59 -22.59
CA HIS A 143 9.93 2.53 -23.53
C HIS A 143 9.09 3.79 -23.64
N LEU A 144 9.75 4.97 -23.67
CA LEU A 144 9.13 6.22 -24.06
C LEU A 144 9.21 6.35 -25.57
N ILE A 145 8.09 6.40 -26.25
CA ILE A 145 8.01 6.44 -27.73
C ILE A 145 7.25 7.67 -28.22
N GLY A 146 7.58 8.10 -29.44
CA GLY A 146 6.97 9.26 -30.10
C GLY A 146 5.73 8.91 -30.93
N PRO A 147 5.00 9.95 -31.42
CA PRO A 147 3.78 9.78 -32.21
C PRO A 147 3.95 8.94 -33.50
N GLU A 148 5.11 9.00 -34.15
CA GLU A 148 5.40 8.23 -35.36
C GLU A 148 5.50 6.73 -35.09
N GLU A 149 6.17 6.35 -34.00
CA GLU A 149 6.28 4.94 -33.57
C GLU A 149 4.90 4.41 -33.15
N ILE A 150 4.10 5.22 -32.42
CA ILE A 150 2.72 4.89 -32.07
C ILE A 150 1.89 4.63 -33.33
N LYS A 151 2.05 5.48 -34.37
CA LYS A 151 1.35 5.33 -35.64
C LYS A 151 1.69 4.03 -36.38
N GLN A 152 2.96 3.61 -36.28
CA GLN A 152 3.39 2.34 -36.85
C GLN A 152 2.77 1.14 -36.13
N MET A 153 2.64 1.21 -34.79
CA MET A 153 2.07 0.13 -33.99
C MET A 153 0.54 0.07 -34.08
N VAL A 154 -0.13 1.24 -34.19
CA VAL A 154 -1.60 1.36 -34.27
C VAL A 154 -1.99 2.23 -35.45
N PRO A 155 -1.96 1.68 -36.71
CA PRO A 155 -2.15 2.45 -37.93
C PRO A 155 -3.52 3.14 -38.05
N ILE A 156 -4.55 2.62 -37.39
CA ILE A 156 -5.92 3.16 -37.41
C ILE A 156 -6.14 4.36 -36.49
N MET A 157 -5.16 4.67 -35.58
CA MET A 157 -5.28 5.75 -34.63
C MET A 157 -4.72 7.07 -35.17
N ARG A 158 -5.30 8.19 -34.78
CA ARG A 158 -4.73 9.53 -34.98
C ARG A 158 -3.64 9.79 -33.92
N THR A 159 -2.51 10.29 -34.36
CA THR A 159 -1.36 10.54 -33.46
C THR A 159 -0.87 11.99 -33.50
N ASP A 160 -1.45 12.85 -34.35
CA ASP A 160 -1.06 14.24 -34.59
C ASP A 160 -1.18 15.17 -33.34
N HIS A 161 -1.93 14.75 -32.33
CA HIS A 161 -2.18 15.49 -31.08
C HIS A 161 -1.51 14.86 -29.86
N LEU A 162 -0.74 13.79 -30.05
CA LEU A 162 -0.06 13.08 -28.96
C LEU A 162 1.31 13.69 -28.67
N PHE A 163 1.68 13.74 -27.39
CA PHE A 163 3.05 14.03 -26.94
C PHE A 163 3.94 12.78 -27.01
N GLY A 164 3.39 11.60 -26.85
CA GLY A 164 4.06 10.31 -26.84
C GLY A 164 3.29 9.27 -26.04
N ALA A 165 3.93 8.14 -25.79
CA ALA A 165 3.40 7.05 -24.97
C ALA A 165 4.49 6.37 -24.15
N VAL A 166 4.07 5.69 -23.08
CA VAL A 166 4.85 4.58 -22.50
C VAL A 166 4.39 3.31 -23.19
N HIS A 167 5.32 2.59 -23.79
CA HIS A 167 5.15 1.27 -24.35
C HIS A 167 5.68 0.21 -23.38
N VAL A 168 4.85 -0.80 -23.08
CA VAL A 168 5.21 -1.99 -22.29
C VAL A 168 5.09 -3.21 -23.21
N PRO A 169 6.21 -3.79 -23.68
CA PRO A 169 6.18 -4.86 -24.69
C PRO A 169 5.51 -6.16 -24.23
N GLN A 170 5.63 -6.49 -22.93
CA GLN A 170 5.14 -7.75 -22.35
C GLN A 170 3.65 -7.72 -22.00
N ASP A 171 3.02 -6.56 -22.02
CA ASP A 171 1.59 -6.40 -21.79
C ASP A 171 0.77 -7.11 -22.86
N GLY A 172 -0.48 -7.38 -22.55
CA GLY A 172 -1.35 -8.06 -23.51
C GLY A 172 -2.77 -8.26 -23.06
N THR A 173 -3.46 -9.16 -23.72
CA THR A 173 -4.86 -9.47 -23.44
C THR A 173 -5.05 -10.94 -23.12
N VAL A 174 -5.78 -11.22 -22.05
CA VAL A 174 -6.12 -12.57 -21.61
C VAL A 174 -7.59 -12.90 -21.91
N ARG A 175 -7.86 -14.11 -22.37
CA ARG A 175 -9.21 -14.71 -22.38
C ARG A 175 -9.53 -15.22 -20.99
N ALA A 176 -10.13 -14.37 -20.15
CA ALA A 176 -10.21 -14.56 -18.71
C ALA A 176 -10.83 -15.89 -18.27
N THR A 177 -12.00 -16.28 -18.83
CA THR A 177 -12.67 -17.55 -18.49
C THR A 177 -11.85 -18.77 -18.93
N ARG A 178 -11.16 -18.67 -20.10
CA ARG A 178 -10.26 -19.74 -20.56
C ARG A 178 -9.02 -19.89 -19.67
N ALA A 179 -8.51 -18.78 -19.14
CA ALA A 179 -7.40 -18.80 -18.16
C ALA A 179 -7.84 -19.47 -16.85
N CYS A 180 -9.07 -19.21 -16.38
CA CYS A 180 -9.65 -19.90 -15.21
C CYS A 180 -9.69 -21.41 -15.44
N GLU A 181 -10.24 -21.85 -16.57
CA GLU A 181 -10.33 -23.26 -16.92
C GLU A 181 -8.93 -23.90 -17.04
N ALA A 182 -7.98 -23.25 -17.69
CA ALA A 182 -6.60 -23.74 -17.84
C ALA A 182 -5.91 -23.95 -16.46
N MET A 183 -6.03 -22.99 -15.55
CA MET A 183 -5.49 -23.11 -14.20
C MET A 183 -6.19 -24.21 -13.39
N ALA A 184 -7.50 -24.32 -13.50
CA ALA A 184 -8.27 -25.37 -12.85
C ALA A 184 -7.84 -26.78 -13.33
N ARG A 185 -7.62 -26.96 -14.64
CA ARG A 185 -7.09 -28.19 -15.22
C ARG A 185 -5.73 -28.58 -14.69
N LEU A 186 -4.87 -27.57 -14.41
CA LEU A 186 -3.54 -27.80 -13.84
C LEU A 186 -3.60 -28.08 -12.32
N ALA A 187 -4.59 -27.54 -11.61
CA ALA A 187 -4.76 -27.71 -10.17
C ALA A 187 -5.46 -29.03 -9.79
N ALA A 188 -6.44 -29.47 -10.59
CA ALA A 188 -7.26 -30.65 -10.28
C ALA A 188 -6.45 -31.96 -10.11
N PRO A 189 -5.47 -32.31 -10.95
CA PRO A 189 -4.63 -33.48 -10.76
C PRO A 189 -3.77 -33.41 -9.50
N LYS A 190 -3.56 -32.20 -8.97
CA LYS A 190 -2.76 -31.94 -7.78
C LYS A 190 -3.59 -31.88 -6.49
N GLY A 191 -4.90 -32.10 -6.56
CA GLY A 191 -5.77 -32.21 -5.40
C GLY A 191 -6.75 -31.05 -5.20
N ALA A 192 -7.01 -30.24 -6.22
CA ALA A 192 -8.13 -29.30 -6.20
C ALA A 192 -9.42 -29.96 -6.76
N THR A 193 -10.56 -29.59 -6.18
CA THR A 193 -11.89 -29.97 -6.65
C THR A 193 -12.70 -28.72 -6.91
N PHE A 194 -13.35 -28.64 -8.08
CA PHE A 194 -14.17 -27.50 -8.47
C PHE A 194 -15.64 -27.93 -8.53
N VAL A 195 -16.54 -27.17 -7.92
CA VAL A 195 -17.97 -27.47 -7.87
C VAL A 195 -18.77 -26.22 -8.18
N GLY A 196 -19.44 -26.21 -9.33
CA GLY A 196 -20.39 -25.18 -9.73
C GLY A 196 -21.77 -25.37 -9.12
N HIS A 197 -22.69 -24.43 -9.41
CA HIS A 197 -24.08 -24.46 -8.94
C HIS A 197 -24.21 -24.79 -7.44
N THR A 198 -23.32 -24.18 -6.63
CA THR A 198 -23.24 -24.42 -5.19
C THR A 198 -23.06 -23.09 -4.49
N ARG A 199 -24.16 -22.53 -4.00
CA ARG A 199 -24.17 -21.24 -3.32
C ARG A 199 -23.83 -21.41 -1.85
N VAL A 200 -22.82 -20.67 -1.39
CA VAL A 200 -22.54 -20.53 0.04
C VAL A 200 -23.61 -19.64 0.66
N THR A 201 -24.25 -20.13 1.73
CA THR A 201 -25.35 -19.50 2.45
C THR A 201 -24.98 -19.12 3.87
N GLY A 202 -23.84 -19.61 4.39
CA GLY A 202 -23.34 -19.30 5.72
C GLY A 202 -21.92 -19.79 5.95
N ILE A 203 -21.25 -19.20 6.94
CA ILE A 203 -19.95 -19.63 7.45
C ILE A 203 -20.09 -19.78 8.95
N GLU A 204 -19.92 -20.99 9.46
CA GLU A 204 -19.96 -21.27 10.89
C GLU A 204 -18.64 -20.85 11.54
N VAL A 205 -18.75 -20.02 12.57
CA VAL A 205 -17.61 -19.54 13.37
C VAL A 205 -17.80 -20.00 14.80
N ARG A 206 -16.79 -20.70 15.35
CA ARG A 206 -16.78 -21.15 16.75
C ARG A 206 -15.53 -20.64 17.46
N HIS A 207 -15.71 -19.99 18.58
CA HIS A 207 -14.60 -19.42 19.36
C HIS A 207 -13.66 -18.52 18.53
N GLY A 208 -14.23 -17.70 17.64
CA GLY A 208 -13.45 -16.80 16.76
C GLY A 208 -12.67 -17.51 15.65
N ARG A 209 -13.05 -18.75 15.28
CA ARG A 209 -12.40 -19.53 14.21
C ARG A 209 -13.44 -20.10 13.26
N VAL A 210 -13.08 -20.25 12.00
CA VAL A 210 -13.90 -20.97 11.02
C VAL A 210 -14.04 -22.42 11.45
N ASP A 211 -15.26 -22.97 11.37
CA ASP A 211 -15.58 -24.36 11.67
C ASP A 211 -16.21 -25.10 10.47
N ALA A 212 -17.00 -24.39 9.65
CA ALA A 212 -17.58 -24.97 8.45
C ALA A 212 -18.10 -23.88 7.48
N VAL A 213 -18.27 -24.29 6.23
CA VAL A 213 -19.03 -23.56 5.22
C VAL A 213 -20.38 -24.26 5.03
N VAL A 214 -21.46 -23.49 5.04
CA VAL A 214 -22.83 -23.97 4.77
C VAL A 214 -23.21 -23.54 3.35
N THR A 215 -23.75 -24.47 2.58
CA THR A 215 -24.20 -24.24 1.20
C THR A 215 -25.67 -24.61 1.05
N ASP A 216 -26.27 -24.26 -0.05
CA ASP A 216 -27.62 -24.74 -0.46
C ASP A 216 -27.67 -26.26 -0.72
N ARG A 217 -26.50 -26.93 -0.75
CA ARG A 217 -26.35 -28.37 -1.01
C ARG A 217 -25.83 -29.16 0.21
N GLY A 218 -25.48 -28.47 1.30
CA GLY A 218 -25.04 -29.14 2.53
C GLY A 218 -23.91 -28.41 3.24
N ARG A 219 -23.41 -29.03 4.31
CA ARG A 219 -22.37 -28.49 5.19
C ARG A 219 -21.00 -29.10 4.86
N ILE A 220 -19.95 -28.28 4.82
CA ILE A 220 -18.57 -28.68 4.54
C ILE A 220 -17.70 -28.26 5.74
N ALA A 221 -17.15 -29.24 6.45
CA ALA A 221 -16.24 -28.97 7.57
C ALA A 221 -14.90 -28.44 7.04
N THR A 222 -14.46 -27.31 7.56
CA THR A 222 -13.15 -26.71 7.22
C THR A 222 -12.73 -25.69 8.27
N GLU A 223 -11.42 -25.60 8.51
CA GLU A 223 -10.83 -24.56 9.36
C GLU A 223 -10.32 -23.36 8.55
N GLN A 224 -10.36 -23.45 7.21
CA GLN A 224 -9.84 -22.42 6.32
C GLN A 224 -10.84 -22.08 5.21
N VAL A 225 -11.17 -20.81 5.09
CA VAL A 225 -11.99 -20.26 4.01
C VAL A 225 -11.20 -19.16 3.32
N LEU A 226 -11.15 -19.18 1.99
CA LEU A 226 -10.65 -18.05 1.19
C LEU A 226 -11.83 -17.42 0.45
N CYS A 227 -12.17 -16.19 0.82
CA CYS A 227 -13.13 -15.36 0.11
C CYS A 227 -12.46 -14.79 -1.15
N ALA A 228 -12.94 -15.26 -2.32
CA ALA A 228 -12.56 -14.81 -3.67
C ALA A 228 -13.84 -14.56 -4.50
N ALA A 229 -14.88 -14.01 -3.82
CA ALA A 229 -16.23 -13.89 -4.30
C ALA A 229 -16.49 -12.63 -5.16
N GLY A 230 -15.45 -11.79 -5.38
CA GLY A 230 -15.52 -10.58 -6.19
C GLY A 230 -16.54 -9.59 -5.65
N ILE A 231 -17.50 -9.14 -6.47
CA ILE A 231 -18.51 -8.15 -6.05
C ILE A 231 -19.40 -8.64 -4.89
N TRP A 232 -19.51 -9.96 -4.66
CA TRP A 232 -20.24 -10.54 -3.52
C TRP A 232 -19.39 -10.69 -2.26
N GLY A 233 -18.11 -10.27 -2.27
CA GLY A 233 -17.21 -10.32 -1.11
C GLY A 233 -17.82 -9.76 0.18
N PRO A 234 -18.48 -8.58 0.17
CA PRO A 234 -19.16 -8.04 1.35
C PRO A 234 -20.24 -8.97 1.92
N THR A 235 -21.00 -9.64 1.05
CA THR A 235 -22.04 -10.60 1.45
C THR A 235 -21.43 -11.84 2.10
N VAL A 236 -20.37 -12.39 1.53
CA VAL A 236 -19.65 -13.55 2.09
C VAL A 236 -18.96 -13.17 3.40
N GLY A 237 -18.33 -12.00 3.48
CA GLY A 237 -17.71 -11.52 4.72
C GLY A 237 -18.72 -11.39 5.87
N ARG A 238 -19.93 -10.87 5.60
CA ARG A 238 -21.00 -10.78 6.60
C ARG A 238 -21.42 -12.14 7.17
N MET A 239 -21.37 -13.22 6.36
CA MET A 239 -21.68 -14.58 6.85
C MET A 239 -20.73 -15.04 7.97
N ALA A 240 -19.48 -14.56 7.95
CA ALA A 240 -18.48 -14.84 8.97
C ALA A 240 -18.37 -13.73 10.03
N GLY A 241 -19.08 -12.60 9.89
CA GLY A 241 -18.91 -11.42 10.73
C GLY A 241 -17.63 -10.62 10.42
N VAL A 242 -17.05 -10.80 9.23
CA VAL A 242 -15.83 -10.09 8.77
C VAL A 242 -16.21 -8.98 7.79
N PRO A 243 -15.87 -7.70 8.06
CA PRO A 243 -16.11 -6.64 7.11
C PRO A 243 -15.16 -6.75 5.91
N ILE A 244 -15.75 -6.70 4.71
CA ILE A 244 -15.03 -6.61 3.43
C ILE A 244 -15.43 -5.28 2.80
N PRO A 245 -14.61 -4.21 2.94
CA PRO A 245 -14.97 -2.87 2.49
C PRO A 245 -14.84 -2.72 0.98
N LEU A 246 -15.85 -3.13 0.24
CA LEU A 246 -15.99 -3.05 -1.21
C LEU A 246 -17.23 -2.30 -1.62
N GLN A 247 -17.13 -1.43 -2.64
CA GLN A 247 -18.23 -0.79 -3.31
C GLN A 247 -18.33 -1.29 -4.75
N PRO A 248 -19.34 -2.11 -5.10
CA PRO A 248 -19.62 -2.50 -6.47
C PRO A 248 -20.10 -1.30 -7.31
N MET A 249 -19.70 -1.25 -8.58
CA MET A 249 -20.04 -0.18 -9.51
C MET A 249 -20.17 -0.70 -10.93
N GLN A 250 -20.96 0.03 -11.73
CA GLN A 250 -21.17 -0.23 -13.16
C GLN A 250 -19.99 0.28 -13.97
N HIS A 251 -19.67 -0.44 -15.05
CA HIS A 251 -18.65 -0.08 -16.02
C HIS A 251 -19.04 -0.52 -17.43
N LEU A 252 -18.91 0.40 -18.40
CA LEU A 252 -19.37 0.21 -19.75
C LEU A 252 -18.23 0.00 -20.74
N TYR A 253 -18.42 -1.00 -21.61
CA TYR A 253 -17.64 -1.11 -22.83
C TYR A 253 -18.52 -1.63 -23.99
N ALA A 254 -18.04 -1.42 -25.21
CA ALA A 254 -18.72 -1.93 -26.40
C ALA A 254 -17.71 -2.44 -27.44
N VAL A 255 -18.14 -3.40 -28.28
CA VAL A 255 -17.37 -3.92 -29.40
C VAL A 255 -18.08 -3.55 -30.69
N THR A 256 -17.32 -3.06 -31.66
CA THR A 256 -17.86 -2.64 -32.98
C THR A 256 -18.16 -3.84 -33.89
N ASP A 257 -18.88 -3.60 -34.99
CA ASP A 257 -18.84 -4.45 -36.14
C ASP A 257 -17.43 -4.51 -36.76
N PRO A 258 -17.15 -5.46 -37.67
CA PRO A 258 -15.85 -5.57 -38.33
C PRO A 258 -15.47 -4.32 -39.09
N LEU A 259 -14.30 -3.75 -38.79
CA LEU A 259 -13.77 -2.57 -39.44
C LEU A 259 -13.16 -2.93 -40.80
N PRO A 260 -13.45 -2.16 -41.89
CA PRO A 260 -12.86 -2.40 -43.20
C PRO A 260 -11.34 -2.43 -43.20
N GLU A 261 -10.71 -1.60 -42.36
CA GLU A 261 -9.26 -1.47 -42.19
C GLU A 261 -8.59 -2.73 -41.56
N LEU A 262 -9.37 -3.55 -40.86
CA LEU A 262 -8.93 -4.81 -40.24
C LEU A 262 -9.38 -6.03 -41.04
N ARG A 263 -9.90 -5.85 -42.24
CA ARG A 263 -10.39 -6.96 -43.11
C ARG A 263 -9.24 -7.94 -43.39
N GLY A 264 -9.50 -9.22 -43.13
CA GLY A 264 -8.54 -10.30 -43.35
C GLY A 264 -7.65 -10.59 -42.16
N GLU A 265 -7.74 -9.81 -41.09
CA GLU A 265 -7.04 -10.12 -39.82
C GLU A 265 -7.62 -11.43 -39.26
N THR A 266 -6.74 -12.40 -39.00
CA THR A 266 -7.09 -13.71 -38.44
C THR A 266 -6.63 -13.88 -36.99
N ALA A 267 -5.61 -13.12 -36.58
CA ALA A 267 -5.15 -13.12 -35.19
C ALA A 267 -6.27 -12.62 -34.28
N TRP A 268 -6.29 -13.14 -33.07
CA TRP A 268 -7.22 -12.65 -32.08
C TRP A 268 -6.91 -11.17 -31.75
N GLN A 269 -5.64 -10.82 -31.62
CA GLN A 269 -5.14 -9.47 -31.50
C GLN A 269 -3.73 -9.38 -32.08
N SER A 270 -3.44 -8.30 -32.80
CA SER A 270 -2.13 -8.04 -33.40
C SER A 270 -1.62 -6.63 -33.07
N MET A 271 -2.49 -5.72 -32.64
CA MET A 271 -2.11 -4.37 -32.21
C MET A 271 -2.04 -4.26 -30.70
N PRO A 272 -1.15 -3.41 -30.16
CA PRO A 272 -1.08 -3.12 -28.74
C PRO A 272 -2.42 -2.64 -28.17
N ILE A 273 -2.61 -2.86 -26.87
CA ILE A 273 -3.67 -2.23 -26.09
C ILE A 273 -3.36 -0.73 -26.01
N VAL A 274 -4.36 0.13 -26.14
CA VAL A 274 -4.21 1.58 -25.98
C VAL A 274 -5.00 2.05 -24.77
N ARG A 275 -4.32 2.72 -23.81
CA ARG A 275 -4.93 3.42 -22.67
C ARG A 275 -4.83 4.93 -22.93
N HIS A 276 -5.97 5.57 -23.17
CA HIS A 276 -6.07 7.00 -23.31
C HIS A 276 -6.56 7.62 -22.02
N GLN A 277 -5.67 7.75 -21.05
CA GLN A 277 -5.99 8.12 -19.67
C GLN A 277 -6.58 9.54 -19.56
N ASP A 278 -6.12 10.51 -20.37
CA ASP A 278 -6.67 11.88 -20.40
C ASP A 278 -8.16 11.93 -20.80
N LYS A 279 -8.68 10.86 -21.37
CA LYS A 279 -10.10 10.69 -21.70
C LYS A 279 -10.76 9.58 -20.91
N SER A 280 -10.08 9.01 -19.93
CA SER A 280 -10.53 7.89 -19.10
C SER A 280 -11.05 6.73 -19.93
N MET A 281 -10.31 6.35 -20.98
CA MET A 281 -10.70 5.33 -21.98
C MET A 281 -9.58 4.32 -22.21
N TYR A 282 -9.99 3.14 -22.68
CA TYR A 282 -9.08 2.12 -23.16
C TYR A 282 -9.63 1.44 -24.40
N PHE A 283 -8.73 0.88 -25.22
CA PHE A 283 -9.04 0.31 -26.51
C PHE A 283 -8.23 -0.95 -26.78
N ARG A 284 -8.82 -1.90 -27.47
CA ARG A 284 -8.10 -3.06 -28.01
C ARG A 284 -8.77 -3.59 -29.28
N GLN A 285 -8.00 -4.24 -30.11
CA GLN A 285 -8.50 -5.02 -31.21
C GLN A 285 -9.20 -6.31 -30.70
N GLU A 286 -10.28 -6.72 -31.35
CA GLU A 286 -10.95 -7.99 -31.20
C GLU A 286 -11.15 -8.63 -32.59
N ARG A 287 -10.11 -9.34 -33.08
CA ARG A 287 -10.05 -9.80 -34.49
C ARG A 287 -10.19 -8.62 -35.44
N GLN A 288 -11.30 -8.58 -36.21
CA GLN A 288 -11.62 -7.52 -37.18
C GLN A 288 -12.40 -6.37 -36.55
N SER A 289 -12.79 -6.46 -35.29
CA SER A 289 -13.57 -5.48 -34.55
C SER A 289 -12.69 -4.71 -33.56
N TYR A 290 -13.23 -3.68 -32.92
CA TYR A 290 -12.52 -2.88 -31.94
C TYR A 290 -13.35 -2.68 -30.68
N LEU A 291 -12.74 -2.96 -29.54
CA LEU A 291 -13.34 -2.76 -28.22
C LEU A 291 -13.03 -1.35 -27.72
N ILE A 292 -14.05 -0.69 -27.19
CA ILE A 292 -14.02 0.66 -26.61
C ILE A 292 -14.53 0.56 -25.19
N GLY A 293 -13.71 0.86 -24.20
CA GLY A 293 -14.12 0.92 -22.79
C GLY A 293 -13.92 2.32 -22.20
N ALA A 294 -14.75 2.69 -21.23
CA ALA A 294 -14.77 4.04 -20.70
C ALA A 294 -15.16 4.12 -19.21
N TYR A 295 -14.41 4.96 -18.46
CA TYR A 295 -14.68 5.36 -17.08
C TYR A 295 -15.23 6.79 -16.98
N ARG A 296 -15.61 7.41 -18.11
CA ARG A 296 -15.87 8.85 -18.19
C ARG A 296 -17.24 9.27 -17.65
N HIS A 297 -18.15 8.36 -17.41
CA HIS A 297 -19.45 8.67 -16.83
C HIS A 297 -19.37 8.85 -15.31
N GLU A 298 -20.35 9.53 -14.71
CA GLU A 298 -20.50 9.57 -13.27
C GLU A 298 -20.64 8.16 -12.70
N PRO A 299 -19.99 7.86 -11.55
CA PRO A 299 -20.04 6.54 -10.94
C PRO A 299 -21.48 6.09 -10.65
N VAL A 300 -21.85 4.92 -11.15
CA VAL A 300 -23.15 4.30 -10.84
C VAL A 300 -22.90 3.20 -9.81
N LEU A 301 -23.19 3.51 -8.56
CA LEU A 301 -22.99 2.61 -7.42
C LEU A 301 -24.06 1.53 -7.40
N VAL A 302 -23.69 0.33 -6.95
CA VAL A 302 -24.59 -0.80 -6.74
C VAL A 302 -24.47 -1.24 -5.29
N GLU A 303 -25.59 -1.34 -4.58
CA GLU A 303 -25.56 -1.83 -3.20
C GLU A 303 -25.33 -3.37 -3.21
N PRO A 304 -24.53 -3.90 -2.27
CA PRO A 304 -24.29 -5.35 -2.19
C PRO A 304 -25.55 -6.19 -2.05
N GLU A 305 -26.62 -5.62 -1.49
CA GLU A 305 -27.91 -6.24 -1.29
C GLU A 305 -28.72 -6.37 -2.60
N ASP A 306 -28.44 -5.50 -3.58
CA ASP A 306 -29.11 -5.48 -4.88
C ASP A 306 -28.41 -6.39 -5.92
N LEU A 307 -27.30 -7.01 -5.56
CA LEU A 307 -26.59 -7.93 -6.43
C LEU A 307 -27.39 -9.21 -6.68
N ARG A 308 -27.61 -9.50 -7.95
CA ARG A 308 -28.28 -10.74 -8.37
C ARG A 308 -27.34 -11.95 -8.17
N HIS A 309 -27.95 -13.11 -8.03
CA HIS A 309 -27.24 -14.39 -7.94
C HIS A 309 -27.44 -15.27 -9.19
N ASP A 310 -28.54 -15.06 -9.90
CA ASP A 310 -28.94 -15.87 -11.03
C ASP A 310 -29.03 -14.99 -12.31
N ARG A 311 -29.01 -15.64 -13.47
CA ARG A 311 -29.26 -14.96 -14.76
C ARG A 311 -30.69 -14.45 -14.82
N GLU A 312 -30.86 -13.25 -15.32
CA GLU A 312 -32.18 -12.63 -15.49
C GLU A 312 -32.23 -11.87 -16.83
N ASN A 313 -33.30 -12.06 -17.59
CA ASN A 313 -33.51 -11.40 -18.89
C ASN A 313 -32.33 -11.58 -19.87
N GLY A 314 -31.64 -12.72 -19.84
CA GLY A 314 -30.48 -13.00 -20.67
C GLY A 314 -29.16 -12.42 -20.18
N LEU A 315 -29.18 -11.59 -19.14
CA LEU A 315 -27.98 -11.00 -18.56
C LEU A 315 -27.41 -11.89 -17.45
N MET A 316 -26.08 -11.97 -17.38
CA MET A 316 -25.39 -12.62 -16.25
C MET A 316 -25.56 -11.80 -14.94
N PRO A 317 -25.41 -12.42 -13.77
CA PRO A 317 -25.64 -11.75 -12.49
C PRO A 317 -24.84 -10.45 -12.29
N SER A 318 -23.62 -10.39 -12.81
CA SER A 318 -22.73 -9.22 -12.72
C SER A 318 -22.93 -8.19 -13.83
N CYS A 319 -23.96 -8.30 -14.66
CA CYS A 319 -24.27 -7.33 -15.72
C CYS A 319 -25.67 -6.74 -15.57
N VAL A 320 -25.84 -5.52 -15.98
CA VAL A 320 -27.11 -4.79 -16.04
C VAL A 320 -27.34 -4.25 -17.45
N PRO A 321 -28.56 -3.77 -17.80
CA PRO A 321 -28.80 -3.19 -19.12
C PRO A 321 -27.82 -2.08 -19.46
N PHE A 322 -27.37 -2.04 -20.71
CA PHE A 322 -26.44 -1.02 -21.19
C PHE A 322 -27.10 0.36 -21.19
N ARG A 323 -26.30 1.39 -20.89
CA ARG A 323 -26.71 2.78 -20.77
C ARG A 323 -26.09 3.60 -21.92
N ASP A 324 -26.78 3.67 -23.06
CA ASP A 324 -26.31 4.45 -24.22
C ASP A 324 -26.06 5.92 -23.87
N ASP A 325 -26.91 6.51 -23.02
CA ASP A 325 -26.77 7.88 -22.52
C ASP A 325 -25.47 8.16 -21.77
N LEU A 326 -24.94 7.17 -21.02
CA LEU A 326 -23.67 7.28 -20.31
C LEU A 326 -22.47 7.03 -21.23
N PHE A 327 -22.65 6.31 -22.35
CA PHE A 327 -21.57 5.92 -23.23
C PHE A 327 -21.38 6.86 -24.43
N GLU A 328 -22.38 7.64 -24.83
CA GLU A 328 -22.39 8.48 -26.01
C GLU A 328 -21.22 9.45 -26.12
N ALA A 329 -20.89 10.15 -25.02
CA ALA A 329 -19.77 11.09 -24.99
C ALA A 329 -18.42 10.38 -25.26
N SER A 330 -18.23 9.19 -24.67
CA SER A 330 -17.03 8.36 -24.86
C SER A 330 -16.93 7.84 -26.29
N LEU A 331 -18.05 7.42 -26.88
CA LEU A 331 -18.09 7.00 -28.28
C LEU A 331 -17.71 8.14 -29.22
N GLY A 332 -18.15 9.38 -28.94
CA GLY A 332 -17.75 10.58 -29.69
C GLY A 332 -16.22 10.77 -29.69
N TYR A 333 -15.56 10.67 -28.49
CA TYR A 333 -14.10 10.75 -28.40
C TYR A 333 -13.39 9.59 -29.10
N ALA A 334 -13.95 8.37 -29.04
CA ALA A 334 -13.40 7.21 -29.74
C ALA A 334 -13.39 7.43 -31.25
N ARG A 335 -14.48 7.98 -31.81
CA ARG A 335 -14.62 8.32 -33.24
C ARG A 335 -13.66 9.41 -33.69
N ASP A 336 -13.27 10.32 -32.82
CA ASP A 336 -12.25 11.34 -33.12
C ASP A 336 -10.84 10.75 -33.08
N LEU A 337 -10.54 9.88 -32.14
CA LEU A 337 -9.23 9.23 -32.00
C LEU A 337 -8.99 8.18 -33.10
N TYR A 338 -10.03 7.42 -33.46
CA TYR A 338 -9.99 6.35 -34.45
C TYR A 338 -10.97 6.65 -35.58
N PRO A 339 -10.55 7.29 -36.70
CA PRO A 339 -11.42 7.64 -37.80
C PRO A 339 -12.26 6.49 -38.35
N PRO A 340 -11.79 5.22 -38.45
CA PRO A 340 -12.61 4.10 -38.84
C PRO A 340 -13.89 3.87 -38.01
N LEU A 341 -13.88 4.28 -36.73
CA LEU A 341 -15.03 4.13 -35.84
C LEU A 341 -16.22 5.06 -36.18
N ARG A 342 -16.03 6.03 -37.06
CA ARG A 342 -17.10 6.98 -37.43
C ARG A 342 -18.27 6.30 -38.15
N SER A 343 -17.98 5.26 -38.93
CA SER A 343 -18.98 4.47 -39.65
C SER A 343 -19.34 3.14 -38.98
N ALA A 344 -18.67 2.80 -37.88
CA ALA A 344 -18.88 1.54 -37.20
C ALA A 344 -20.13 1.56 -36.30
N GLU A 345 -20.85 0.44 -36.30
CA GLU A 345 -21.93 0.15 -35.37
C GLU A 345 -21.44 -0.64 -34.15
N LEU A 346 -22.14 -0.53 -33.01
CA LEU A 346 -21.84 -1.29 -31.80
C LEU A 346 -22.65 -2.58 -31.81
N LEU A 347 -21.97 -3.72 -31.99
CA LEU A 347 -22.61 -5.05 -32.00
C LEU A 347 -22.78 -5.65 -30.61
N GLU A 348 -21.76 -5.52 -29.76
CA GLU A 348 -21.78 -6.00 -28.39
C GLU A 348 -21.70 -4.81 -27.44
N LYS A 349 -22.61 -4.76 -26.48
CA LYS A 349 -22.72 -3.70 -25.47
C LYS A 349 -22.78 -4.33 -24.09
N VAL A 350 -21.83 -4.02 -23.24
CA VAL A 350 -21.72 -4.58 -21.90
C VAL A 350 -21.71 -3.46 -20.86
N ASN A 351 -22.59 -3.59 -19.86
CA ASN A 351 -22.56 -2.84 -18.64
C ASN A 351 -22.32 -3.81 -17.48
N GLY A 352 -21.06 -4.04 -17.17
CA GLY A 352 -20.64 -4.99 -16.17
C GLY A 352 -20.39 -4.33 -14.81
N MET A 353 -20.33 -5.14 -13.77
CA MET A 353 -20.03 -4.67 -12.42
C MET A 353 -18.67 -5.15 -11.96
N PHE A 354 -17.92 -4.27 -11.30
CA PHE A 354 -16.69 -4.58 -10.57
C PHE A 354 -16.64 -3.70 -9.32
N SER A 355 -15.60 -3.82 -8.48
CA SER A 355 -15.61 -3.17 -7.16
C SER A 355 -14.36 -2.38 -6.89
N PHE A 356 -14.53 -1.34 -6.04
CA PHE A 356 -13.45 -0.53 -5.47
C PHE A 356 -13.41 -0.63 -3.95
N THR A 357 -12.22 -0.61 -3.40
CA THR A 357 -11.93 -0.41 -1.98
C THR A 357 -11.82 1.08 -1.67
N PRO A 358 -11.77 1.49 -0.40
CA PRO A 358 -11.59 2.89 -0.01
C PRO A 358 -10.32 3.56 -0.54
N ASP A 359 -9.25 2.80 -0.77
CA ASP A 359 -7.93 3.28 -1.23
C ASP A 359 -7.54 2.78 -2.63
N GLY A 360 -8.38 1.96 -3.27
CA GLY A 360 -8.13 1.41 -4.60
C GLY A 360 -7.21 0.19 -4.64
N HIS A 361 -6.67 -0.26 -3.50
CA HIS A 361 -5.82 -1.46 -3.40
C HIS A 361 -6.65 -2.71 -3.10
N SER A 362 -6.11 -3.90 -3.39
CA SER A 362 -6.73 -5.18 -3.08
C SER A 362 -6.91 -5.41 -1.57
N LEU A 363 -7.69 -6.44 -1.20
CA LEU A 363 -7.88 -6.91 0.17
C LEU A 363 -7.32 -8.32 0.28
N ILE A 364 -6.15 -8.48 0.88
CA ILE A 364 -5.44 -9.77 0.96
C ILE A 364 -5.07 -10.05 2.41
N GLY A 365 -5.33 -11.27 2.88
CA GLY A 365 -4.84 -11.75 4.17
C GLY A 365 -5.91 -12.36 5.06
N GLU A 366 -5.48 -12.84 6.23
CA GLU A 366 -6.34 -13.44 7.24
C GLU A 366 -7.05 -12.36 8.06
N SER A 367 -8.34 -12.54 8.31
CA SER A 367 -9.11 -11.66 9.20
C SER A 367 -8.53 -11.65 10.62
N LEU A 368 -8.48 -10.46 11.23
CA LEU A 368 -8.15 -10.28 12.63
C LEU A 368 -9.23 -10.87 13.55
N ASP A 369 -10.49 -10.76 13.14
CA ASP A 369 -11.64 -11.10 13.98
C ASP A 369 -12.01 -12.59 13.92
N VAL A 370 -11.73 -13.26 12.78
CA VAL A 370 -12.06 -14.67 12.55
C VAL A 370 -10.85 -15.41 11.97
N ARG A 371 -10.19 -16.22 12.80
CA ARG A 371 -9.09 -17.08 12.35
C ARG A 371 -9.56 -18.09 11.33
N GLY A 372 -8.75 -18.32 10.30
CA GLY A 372 -9.08 -19.19 9.20
C GLY A 372 -9.98 -18.56 8.14
N PHE A 373 -10.46 -17.32 8.32
CA PHE A 373 -11.11 -16.56 7.26
C PHE A 373 -10.09 -15.68 6.55
N TRP A 374 -9.82 -15.99 5.30
CA TRP A 374 -8.90 -15.26 4.40
C TRP A 374 -9.70 -14.52 3.34
N ALA A 375 -9.19 -13.40 2.90
CA ALA A 375 -9.70 -12.65 1.76
C ALA A 375 -8.62 -12.53 0.66
N CYS A 376 -9.09 -12.55 -0.60
CA CYS A 376 -8.35 -12.10 -1.77
C CYS A 376 -9.37 -11.44 -2.71
N GLU A 377 -9.67 -10.17 -2.43
CA GLU A 377 -10.81 -9.44 -3.02
C GLU A 377 -10.35 -8.12 -3.65
N ALA A 378 -11.21 -7.48 -4.45
CA ALA A 378 -10.90 -6.28 -5.23
C ALA A 378 -9.68 -6.47 -6.14
N VAL A 379 -9.48 -7.68 -6.65
CA VAL A 379 -8.37 -8.04 -7.52
C VAL A 379 -8.84 -8.02 -8.97
N TRP A 380 -8.23 -7.17 -9.75
CA TRP A 380 -8.53 -7.07 -11.18
C TRP A 380 -7.83 -8.17 -11.98
N ILE A 381 -8.28 -8.40 -13.22
CA ILE A 381 -7.76 -9.46 -14.08
C ILE A 381 -6.24 -9.38 -14.28
N THR A 382 -5.71 -8.15 -14.29
CA THR A 382 -4.29 -7.87 -14.45
C THR A 382 -3.44 -8.28 -13.23
N HIS A 383 -4.06 -8.47 -12.06
CA HIS A 383 -3.36 -8.81 -10.81
C HIS A 383 -3.70 -10.21 -10.27
N GLY A 384 -4.66 -10.92 -10.92
CA GLY A 384 -5.27 -12.13 -10.38
C GLY A 384 -4.29 -13.21 -9.90
N PRO A 385 -3.48 -13.80 -10.78
CA PRO A 385 -2.45 -14.78 -10.39
C PRO A 385 -1.41 -14.27 -9.40
N GLY A 386 -0.99 -13.00 -9.50
CA GLY A 386 0.00 -12.42 -8.60
C GLY A 386 -0.52 -12.27 -7.16
N ALA A 387 -1.71 -11.71 -6.98
CA ALA A 387 -2.38 -11.59 -5.69
C ALA A 387 -2.70 -12.97 -5.08
N ALA A 388 -3.19 -13.89 -5.92
CA ALA A 388 -3.49 -15.26 -5.51
C ALA A 388 -2.22 -16.02 -5.09
N ARG A 389 -1.07 -15.79 -5.73
CA ARG A 389 0.23 -16.32 -5.28
C ARG A 389 0.57 -15.79 -3.89
N ALA A 390 0.46 -14.50 -3.67
CA ALA A 390 0.83 -13.88 -2.40
C ALA A 390 -0.02 -14.40 -1.24
N VAL A 391 -1.35 -14.54 -1.41
CA VAL A 391 -2.22 -15.12 -0.37
C VAL A 391 -1.92 -16.62 -0.17
N ALA A 392 -1.63 -17.38 -1.23
CA ALA A 392 -1.30 -18.79 -1.12
C ALA A 392 0.02 -19.01 -0.38
N GLU A 393 1.06 -18.22 -0.65
CA GLU A 393 2.32 -18.22 0.11
C GLU A 393 2.07 -17.93 1.59
N TRP A 394 1.26 -16.90 1.86
CA TRP A 394 0.93 -16.53 3.24
C TRP A 394 0.18 -17.64 3.98
N MET A 395 -0.81 -18.29 3.33
CA MET A 395 -1.56 -19.42 3.91
C MET A 395 -0.68 -20.66 4.16
N VAL A 396 0.29 -20.93 3.29
CA VAL A 396 1.12 -22.14 3.35
C VAL A 396 2.36 -21.98 4.20
N GLU A 397 3.03 -20.83 4.06
CA GLU A 397 4.37 -20.56 4.65
C GLU A 397 4.30 -19.62 5.86
N GLY A 398 3.11 -19.04 6.15
CA GLY A 398 2.89 -18.08 7.23
C GLY A 398 3.35 -16.66 6.89
N VAL A 399 4.14 -16.46 5.83
CA VAL A 399 4.69 -15.17 5.42
C VAL A 399 4.72 -15.08 3.90
N PRO A 400 4.19 -14.03 3.28
CA PRO A 400 4.30 -13.82 1.83
C PRO A 400 5.73 -13.44 1.43
N SER A 401 6.07 -13.62 0.16
CA SER A 401 7.39 -13.22 -0.39
C SER A 401 7.50 -11.72 -0.67
N LEU A 402 6.35 -11.04 -0.85
CA LEU A 402 6.24 -9.60 -1.07
C LEU A 402 5.68 -8.91 0.17
N ASP A 403 5.98 -7.64 0.34
CA ASP A 403 5.31 -6.81 1.33
C ASP A 403 3.86 -6.54 0.91
N LEU A 404 2.91 -6.88 1.78
CA LEU A 404 1.47 -6.74 1.52
C LEU A 404 0.80 -5.67 2.39
N ARG A 405 1.55 -4.74 3.01
CA ARG A 405 0.97 -3.75 3.91
C ARG A 405 -0.11 -2.88 3.25
N GLU A 406 0.06 -2.55 1.95
CA GLU A 406 -0.90 -1.75 1.17
C GLU A 406 -2.13 -2.58 0.76
N GLU A 407 -2.04 -3.90 0.83
CA GLU A 407 -3.07 -4.87 0.44
C GLU A 407 -3.70 -5.58 1.64
N ASP A 408 -3.14 -5.44 2.87
CA ASP A 408 -3.59 -6.19 4.06
C ASP A 408 -5.06 -5.89 4.37
N LEU A 409 -5.88 -6.94 4.48
CA LEU A 409 -7.29 -6.86 4.86
C LEU A 409 -7.49 -6.01 6.14
N ASN A 410 -6.55 -6.08 7.08
CA ASN A 410 -6.65 -5.43 8.38
C ASN A 410 -6.08 -4.00 8.44
N ARG A 411 -5.68 -3.41 7.30
CA ARG A 411 -5.11 -2.06 7.27
C ARG A 411 -6.09 -0.95 7.60
N PHE A 412 -7.38 -1.21 7.42
CA PHE A 412 -8.42 -0.21 7.59
C PHE A 412 -8.85 0.01 9.04
N TYR A 413 -9.12 1.26 9.37
CA TYR A 413 -9.82 1.63 10.59
C TYR A 413 -11.34 1.40 10.43
N PRO A 414 -12.10 1.23 11.53
CA PRO A 414 -13.53 0.88 11.46
C PRO A 414 -14.40 1.78 10.59
N HIS A 415 -14.06 3.07 10.46
CA HIS A 415 -14.81 4.01 9.63
C HIS A 415 -14.82 3.61 8.14
N ALA A 416 -13.79 2.92 7.66
CA ALA A 416 -13.68 2.51 6.27
C ALA A 416 -14.74 1.47 5.85
N SER A 417 -15.37 0.80 6.81
CA SER A 417 -16.49 -0.12 6.59
C SER A 417 -17.87 0.55 6.66
N SER A 418 -17.92 1.85 6.94
CA SER A 418 -19.19 2.61 6.96
C SER A 418 -19.72 2.75 5.52
N PRO A 419 -21.02 2.45 5.25
CA PRO A 419 -21.58 2.52 3.90
C PRO A 419 -21.43 3.89 3.25
N SER A 420 -21.59 4.98 4.00
CA SER A 420 -21.42 6.34 3.46
C SER A 420 -19.98 6.64 3.06
N TYR A 421 -19.00 6.17 3.84
CA TYR A 421 -17.59 6.31 3.52
C TYR A 421 -17.22 5.49 2.29
N LEU A 422 -17.65 4.23 2.23
CA LEU A 422 -17.41 3.34 1.08
C LEU A 422 -17.96 3.93 -0.22
N ARG A 423 -19.20 4.42 -0.21
CA ARG A 423 -19.81 5.09 -1.38
C ARG A 423 -18.99 6.30 -1.82
N ALA A 424 -18.64 7.18 -0.88
CA ALA A 424 -17.89 8.39 -1.20
C ALA A 424 -16.49 8.07 -1.77
N ARG A 425 -15.74 7.17 -1.11
CA ARG A 425 -14.40 6.78 -1.54
C ARG A 425 -14.41 5.98 -2.85
N GLY A 426 -15.34 5.01 -2.96
CA GLY A 426 -15.49 4.24 -4.19
C GLY A 426 -15.81 5.12 -5.39
N ALA A 427 -16.76 6.06 -5.24
CA ALA A 427 -17.09 7.02 -6.28
C ALA A 427 -15.89 7.91 -6.67
N GLN A 428 -15.11 8.37 -5.69
CA GLN A 428 -13.91 9.15 -5.96
C GLN A 428 -12.86 8.30 -6.71
N ASN A 429 -12.56 7.10 -6.25
CA ASN A 429 -11.58 6.20 -6.89
C ASN A 429 -11.99 5.85 -8.34
N TYR A 430 -13.29 5.71 -8.61
CA TYR A 430 -13.78 5.49 -9.96
C TYR A 430 -13.49 6.70 -10.88
N ARG A 431 -13.73 7.93 -10.42
CA ARG A 431 -13.43 9.14 -11.19
C ARG A 431 -11.93 9.30 -11.44
N GLU A 432 -11.12 8.95 -10.42
CA GLU A 432 -9.67 9.17 -10.41
C GLU A 432 -8.86 7.98 -10.98
N VAL A 433 -9.53 6.90 -11.42
CA VAL A 433 -8.85 5.65 -11.87
C VAL A 433 -7.76 5.89 -12.93
N TYR A 434 -7.92 6.93 -13.76
CA TYR A 434 -6.98 7.34 -14.78
C TYR A 434 -6.44 8.76 -14.59
N ASP A 435 -6.71 9.40 -13.46
CA ASP A 435 -6.22 10.75 -13.22
C ASP A 435 -4.70 10.77 -12.94
N VAL A 436 -4.14 11.96 -13.11
CA VAL A 436 -2.78 12.25 -12.66
C VAL A 436 -2.83 12.57 -11.19
N ILE A 437 -2.38 11.64 -10.35
CA ILE A 437 -2.32 11.84 -8.90
C ILE A 437 -0.94 12.31 -8.50
N HIS A 438 -0.88 13.51 -7.96
CA HIS A 438 0.38 14.08 -7.47
C HIS A 438 0.74 13.55 -6.08
N PRO A 439 2.05 13.39 -5.77
CA PRO A 439 2.49 13.10 -4.41
C PRO A 439 1.95 14.13 -3.40
N LEU A 440 1.48 13.66 -2.24
CA LEU A 440 0.87 14.46 -1.19
C LEU A 440 -0.41 15.21 -1.61
N GLN A 441 -1.05 14.80 -2.70
CA GLN A 441 -2.36 15.34 -3.09
C GLN A 441 -3.39 15.02 -2.02
N PRO A 442 -4.06 16.05 -1.45
CA PRO A 442 -5.08 15.81 -0.42
C PRO A 442 -6.29 15.07 -1.01
N MET A 443 -6.82 14.11 -0.26
CA MET A 443 -8.10 13.48 -0.55
C MET A 443 -9.21 14.53 -0.56
N ALA A 444 -10.10 14.49 -1.56
CA ALA A 444 -11.20 15.45 -1.67
C ALA A 444 -12.33 15.16 -0.68
N ASN A 445 -12.80 13.90 -0.62
CA ASN A 445 -13.90 13.45 0.22
C ASN A 445 -13.76 11.99 0.64
N PRO A 446 -14.29 11.60 1.82
CA PRO A 446 -14.77 12.47 2.90
C PRO A 446 -13.62 13.06 3.71
N ARG A 447 -13.81 14.24 4.26
CA ARG A 447 -12.83 14.96 5.09
C ARG A 447 -13.35 15.15 6.50
N GLN A 448 -12.46 15.53 7.43
CA GLN A 448 -12.77 15.84 8.84
C GLN A 448 -13.41 14.67 9.59
N LEU A 449 -12.97 13.46 9.28
CA LEU A 449 -13.55 12.26 9.88
C LEU A 449 -13.01 11.97 11.28
N ARG A 450 -11.70 12.15 11.46
CA ARG A 450 -11.02 12.00 12.74
C ARG A 450 -10.28 13.29 13.04
N LEU A 451 -10.64 13.95 14.12
CA LEU A 451 -10.06 15.22 14.54
C LEU A 451 -9.35 15.04 15.88
N THR A 452 -8.19 15.67 16.02
CA THR A 452 -7.50 15.77 17.30
C THR A 452 -8.12 16.87 18.16
N PRO A 453 -7.90 16.90 19.47
CA PRO A 453 -8.39 18.00 20.30
C PRO A 453 -7.72 19.34 19.97
N PHE A 454 -6.70 19.35 19.11
CA PHE A 454 -5.95 20.54 18.70
C PHE A 454 -6.47 21.15 17.40
N TYR A 455 -7.33 20.42 16.66
CA TYR A 455 -7.76 20.74 15.30
C TYR A 455 -8.23 22.20 15.15
N ASP A 456 -9.05 22.71 16.07
CA ASP A 456 -9.53 24.09 16.00
C ASP A 456 -8.39 25.10 16.10
N ARG A 457 -7.37 24.85 16.94
CA ARG A 457 -6.16 25.68 17.04
C ARG A 457 -5.29 25.60 15.80
N GLU A 458 -5.23 24.44 15.18
CA GLU A 458 -4.52 24.24 13.93
C GLU A 458 -5.21 24.95 12.76
N VAL A 459 -6.53 24.95 12.72
CA VAL A 459 -7.34 25.73 11.76
C VAL A 459 -7.14 27.24 11.98
N GLU A 460 -7.15 27.72 13.21
CA GLU A 460 -6.85 29.13 13.56
C GLU A 460 -5.46 29.56 13.08
N LEU A 461 -4.48 28.66 13.09
CA LEU A 461 -3.13 28.89 12.55
C LEU A 461 -3.02 28.72 11.03
N GLY A 462 -4.12 28.39 10.36
CA GLY A 462 -4.16 28.15 8.90
C GLY A 462 -3.45 26.87 8.48
N GLY A 463 -3.70 25.77 9.19
CA GLY A 463 -3.13 24.46 8.86
C GLY A 463 -3.52 24.00 7.45
N ALA A 464 -2.53 23.63 6.65
CA ALA A 464 -2.72 22.98 5.34
C ALA A 464 -2.81 21.46 5.53
N PHE A 465 -4.02 20.93 5.54
CA PHE A 465 -4.27 19.55 5.97
C PHE A 465 -4.15 18.53 4.84
N LEU A 466 -3.51 17.40 5.15
CA LEU A 466 -3.52 16.13 4.42
C LEU A 466 -4.24 15.08 5.27
N GLU A 467 -5.18 14.35 4.67
CA GLU A 467 -5.83 13.23 5.35
C GLU A 467 -4.92 11.99 5.35
N SER A 468 -4.84 11.31 6.49
CA SER A 468 -4.17 10.02 6.62
C SER A 468 -4.88 9.14 7.65
N ALA A 469 -5.38 7.97 7.24
CA ALA A 469 -6.16 7.04 8.08
C ALA A 469 -7.37 7.70 8.79
N GLY A 470 -8.03 8.63 8.10
CA GLY A 470 -9.14 9.43 8.58
C GLY A 470 -8.74 10.69 9.36
N TRP A 471 -7.49 10.81 9.79
CA TRP A 471 -7.00 11.97 10.53
C TRP A 471 -6.66 13.14 9.61
N GLU A 472 -7.08 14.35 10.01
CA GLU A 472 -6.60 15.60 9.43
C GLU A 472 -5.20 15.92 10.00
N ARG A 473 -4.19 16.01 9.14
CA ARG A 473 -2.79 16.23 9.55
C ARG A 473 -2.21 17.45 8.84
N PRO A 474 -1.86 18.53 9.56
CA PRO A 474 -1.28 19.71 8.93
C PRO A 474 0.11 19.41 8.36
N GLN A 475 0.35 19.86 7.12
CA GLN A 475 1.64 19.76 6.46
C GLN A 475 2.52 21.00 6.72
N TRP A 476 1.91 22.16 6.89
CA TRP A 476 2.47 23.44 7.33
C TRP A 476 1.35 24.32 7.86
N TYR A 477 1.73 25.45 8.48
CA TYR A 477 0.76 26.42 9.00
C TYR A 477 0.98 27.79 8.36
N GLU A 478 -0.02 28.37 7.70
CA GLU A 478 0.07 29.65 7.00
C GLU A 478 0.48 30.82 7.91
N ALA A 479 0.13 30.79 9.20
CA ALA A 479 0.58 31.78 10.19
C ALA A 479 2.10 31.88 10.29
N ASN A 480 2.83 30.79 10.04
CA ASN A 480 4.29 30.75 10.05
C ASN A 480 4.91 31.42 8.81
N GLY A 481 4.11 31.82 7.81
CA GLY A 481 4.56 32.62 6.67
C GLY A 481 5.21 33.93 7.09
N SER A 482 4.84 34.48 8.26
CA SER A 482 5.49 35.65 8.86
C SER A 482 6.96 35.44 9.24
N LEU A 483 7.43 34.19 9.34
CA LEU A 483 8.82 33.83 9.61
C LEU A 483 9.69 33.80 8.34
N LEU A 484 9.09 33.83 7.15
CA LEU A 484 9.85 33.83 5.90
C LEU A 484 10.71 35.09 5.81
N PRO A 485 12.03 34.98 5.57
CA PRO A 485 12.89 36.14 5.38
C PRO A 485 12.56 36.81 4.06
N ALA A 486 13.05 38.07 3.90
CA ALA A 486 12.99 38.73 2.61
C ALA A 486 13.73 37.93 1.53
N SER A 487 13.18 37.98 0.30
CA SER A 487 13.80 37.31 -0.85
C SER A 487 15.22 37.81 -1.14
N PRO A 488 16.19 36.95 -1.54
CA PRO A 488 16.02 35.51 -1.78
C PRO A 488 15.98 34.67 -0.49
N LEU A 489 15.22 33.54 -0.51
CA LEU A 489 15.22 32.59 0.59
C LEU A 489 16.59 31.90 0.72
N PRO A 490 16.98 31.47 1.92
CA PRO A 490 18.27 30.77 2.15
C PRO A 490 18.25 29.31 1.66
N PHE A 491 17.20 28.89 1.00
CA PHE A 491 17.02 27.55 0.45
C PHE A 491 16.28 27.59 -0.89
N PRO A 492 16.41 26.55 -1.73
CA PRO A 492 15.79 26.50 -3.05
C PRO A 492 14.26 26.51 -2.99
N ILE A 493 13.64 27.25 -3.92
CA ILE A 493 12.20 27.17 -4.20
C ILE A 493 11.97 25.98 -5.14
N ARG A 494 11.07 25.08 -4.77
CA ARG A 494 10.67 23.97 -5.64
C ARG A 494 9.86 24.47 -6.84
N SER A 495 9.92 23.73 -7.94
CA SER A 495 9.19 24.01 -9.17
C SER A 495 8.52 22.73 -9.70
N GLY A 496 7.61 22.87 -10.67
CA GLY A 496 6.91 21.76 -11.32
C GLY A 496 6.18 20.87 -10.31
N TRP A 497 6.29 19.57 -10.46
CA TRP A 497 5.62 18.56 -9.63
C TRP A 497 5.99 18.64 -8.14
N ALA A 498 7.25 18.91 -7.86
CA ALA A 498 7.74 19.01 -6.49
C ALA A 498 7.18 20.21 -5.71
N ALA A 499 6.67 21.23 -6.41
CA ALA A 499 6.09 22.44 -5.81
C ALA A 499 4.58 22.32 -5.52
N ARG A 500 3.86 21.34 -6.11
CA ARG A 500 2.40 21.37 -6.17
C ARG A 500 1.71 21.27 -4.81
N PHE A 501 2.22 20.45 -3.89
CA PHE A 501 1.73 20.31 -2.52
C PHE A 501 2.85 20.54 -1.51
N TRP A 502 3.60 21.60 -1.74
CA TRP A 502 4.72 22.04 -0.93
C TRP A 502 4.62 23.56 -0.66
N SER A 503 5.11 23.99 0.49
CA SER A 503 5.23 25.41 0.84
C SER A 503 6.64 25.72 1.36
N PRO A 504 7.24 26.88 1.04
CA PRO A 504 8.49 27.34 1.64
C PRO A 504 8.38 27.52 3.16
N ILE A 505 7.14 27.60 3.69
CA ILE A 505 6.87 27.66 5.14
C ILE A 505 7.44 26.43 5.85
N GLN A 506 7.44 25.26 5.23
CA GLN A 506 8.07 24.05 5.79
C GLN A 506 9.55 24.27 6.13
N GLY A 507 10.26 25.10 5.35
CA GLY A 507 11.66 25.43 5.61
C GLY A 507 11.86 26.28 6.86
N VAL A 508 11.00 27.26 7.10
CA VAL A 508 11.11 28.11 8.31
C VAL A 508 10.57 27.41 9.56
N GLU A 509 9.60 26.50 9.44
CA GLU A 509 9.18 25.61 10.52
C GLU A 509 10.31 24.65 10.92
N HIS A 510 11.03 24.08 9.94
CA HIS A 510 12.24 23.27 10.18
C HIS A 510 13.30 24.08 10.94
N GLN A 511 13.61 25.31 10.48
CA GLN A 511 14.58 26.19 11.15
C GLN A 511 14.14 26.54 12.57
N ALA A 512 12.84 26.82 12.79
CA ALA A 512 12.30 27.07 14.12
C ALA A 512 12.53 25.88 15.09
N ALA A 513 12.40 24.64 14.61
CA ALA A 513 12.72 23.44 15.40
C ALA A 513 14.20 23.36 15.78
N ARG A 514 15.11 23.83 14.92
CA ARG A 514 16.57 23.85 15.17
C ARG A 514 17.03 24.99 16.09
N GLU A 515 16.31 26.12 16.11
CA GLU A 515 16.75 27.35 16.78
C GLU A 515 15.93 27.71 18.01
N ARG A 516 14.66 27.25 18.06
CA ARG A 516 13.68 27.69 19.08
C ARG A 516 13.01 26.47 19.75
N VAL A 517 11.69 26.49 19.76
CA VAL A 517 10.84 25.38 20.22
C VAL A 517 9.62 25.26 19.33
N VAL A 518 9.23 24.02 19.03
CA VAL A 518 8.06 23.72 18.21
C VAL A 518 7.07 22.84 18.97
N LEU A 519 5.79 22.96 18.61
CA LEU A 519 4.72 22.05 19.00
C LEU A 519 4.27 21.26 17.76
N PHE A 520 4.19 19.95 17.88
CA PHE A 520 3.75 19.04 16.82
C PHE A 520 2.61 18.15 17.32
N ASP A 521 1.52 18.07 16.57
CA ASP A 521 0.44 17.13 16.88
C ASP A 521 0.84 15.69 16.53
N ALA A 522 1.20 14.94 17.55
CA ALA A 522 1.53 13.52 17.51
C ALA A 522 0.36 12.60 17.92
N THR A 523 -0.84 13.16 18.11
CA THR A 523 -2.05 12.40 18.50
C THR A 523 -2.38 11.25 17.57
N PRO A 524 -2.20 11.35 16.22
CA PRO A 524 -2.45 10.25 15.31
C PRO A 524 -1.53 9.03 15.49
N PHE A 525 -0.40 9.11 16.19
CA PHE A 525 0.41 7.93 16.51
C PHE A 525 -0.42 6.96 17.35
N VAL A 526 -0.36 5.66 17.00
CA VAL A 526 -1.16 4.65 17.67
C VAL A 526 -0.50 4.25 18.97
N LYS A 527 -1.29 4.25 20.07
CA LYS A 527 -0.89 3.85 21.40
C LYS A 527 -1.60 2.55 21.74
N ILE A 528 -0.84 1.46 21.90
CA ILE A 528 -1.35 0.16 22.29
C ILE A 528 -0.86 -0.11 23.72
N GLU A 529 -1.80 -0.32 24.63
CA GLU A 529 -1.46 -0.77 25.97
C GLU A 529 -1.41 -2.29 26.02
N VAL A 530 -0.33 -2.82 26.59
CA VAL A 530 -0.09 -4.25 26.80
C VAL A 530 -0.07 -4.48 28.30
N THR A 531 -1.03 -5.27 28.81
CA THR A 531 -1.18 -5.51 30.26
C THR A 531 -1.29 -6.99 30.59
N GLY A 532 -0.98 -7.31 31.86
CA GLY A 532 -1.13 -8.63 32.45
C GLY A 532 0.18 -9.31 32.77
N ARG A 533 0.12 -10.34 33.64
CA ARG A 533 1.29 -11.09 34.12
C ARG A 533 2.19 -11.69 33.05
N GLY A 534 1.68 -11.88 31.85
CA GLY A 534 2.41 -12.36 30.67
C GLY A 534 2.97 -11.25 29.79
N ALA A 535 2.70 -9.97 30.05
CA ALA A 535 3.02 -8.84 29.17
C ALA A 535 4.51 -8.73 28.84
N LEU A 536 5.37 -8.85 29.82
CA LEU A 536 6.83 -8.81 29.61
C LEU A 536 7.31 -9.97 28.72
N ALA A 537 6.90 -11.20 29.03
CA ALA A 537 7.31 -12.38 28.27
C ALA A 537 6.80 -12.31 26.81
N TYR A 538 5.58 -11.83 26.62
CA TYR A 538 4.97 -11.59 25.33
C TYR A 538 5.78 -10.55 24.51
N LEU A 539 6.07 -9.39 25.06
CA LEU A 539 6.87 -8.37 24.40
C LEU A 539 8.31 -8.82 24.15
N GLN A 540 8.91 -9.61 25.05
CA GLN A 540 10.21 -10.24 24.83
C GLN A 540 10.22 -11.16 23.61
N ARG A 541 9.14 -11.89 23.37
CA ARG A 541 9.00 -12.76 22.20
C ARG A 541 8.81 -11.97 20.90
N LEU A 542 8.10 -10.84 20.94
CA LEU A 542 7.77 -10.06 19.73
C LEU A 542 8.90 -9.11 19.31
N ALA A 543 9.49 -8.40 20.25
CA ALA A 543 10.47 -7.37 19.99
C ALA A 543 11.87 -7.94 19.74
N ALA A 544 12.61 -7.43 18.79
CA ALA A 544 14.00 -7.82 18.55
C ALA A 544 14.98 -7.28 19.62
N ASN A 545 14.58 -6.22 20.37
CA ASN A 545 15.38 -5.63 21.44
C ASN A 545 14.97 -6.18 22.82
N GLN A 546 15.80 -5.92 23.85
CA GLN A 546 15.52 -6.24 25.23
C GLN A 546 14.34 -5.43 25.77
N MET A 547 13.36 -6.08 26.41
CA MET A 547 12.18 -5.43 26.99
C MET A 547 12.20 -5.43 28.52
N ASP A 548 13.01 -6.31 29.16
CA ASP A 548 13.13 -6.34 30.60
C ASP A 548 14.05 -5.22 31.09
N HIS A 549 13.44 -4.11 31.40
CA HIS A 549 14.07 -2.89 31.87
C HIS A 549 13.29 -2.32 33.05
N PRO A 550 13.90 -1.43 33.88
CA PRO A 550 13.18 -0.71 34.92
C PRO A 550 11.96 0.06 34.39
N MET A 551 11.00 0.32 35.30
CA MET A 551 9.87 1.20 35.02
C MET A 551 10.35 2.56 34.51
N GLY A 552 9.60 3.17 33.57
CA GLY A 552 9.94 4.41 32.92
C GLY A 552 10.91 4.27 31.74
N LYS A 553 11.56 3.11 31.52
CA LYS A 553 12.48 2.94 30.40
C LYS A 553 11.71 2.86 29.07
N VAL A 554 12.20 3.63 28.10
CA VAL A 554 11.73 3.64 26.71
C VAL A 554 12.72 2.87 25.83
N THR A 555 12.23 1.94 25.02
CA THR A 555 13.05 1.11 24.16
C THR A 555 12.53 1.18 22.72
N TYR A 556 13.37 1.63 21.80
CA TYR A 556 13.11 1.50 20.36
C TYR A 556 13.45 0.08 19.91
N THR A 557 12.57 -0.53 19.13
CA THR A 557 12.74 -1.91 18.64
C THR A 557 12.04 -2.11 17.30
N ALA A 558 12.46 -3.14 16.56
CA ALA A 558 11.69 -3.73 15.48
C ALA A 558 10.95 -4.98 15.96
N MET A 559 9.77 -5.25 15.39
CA MET A 559 9.12 -6.54 15.41
C MET A 559 9.30 -7.18 14.03
N LEU A 560 9.56 -8.47 14.00
CA LEU A 560 9.99 -9.17 12.79
C LEU A 560 9.05 -10.33 12.46
N ASN A 561 9.03 -10.71 11.18
CA ASN A 561 8.47 -11.98 10.76
C ASN A 561 9.52 -13.11 10.88
N GLU A 562 9.13 -14.34 10.61
CA GLU A 562 9.96 -15.55 10.73
C GLU A 562 11.16 -15.54 9.76
N ARG A 563 11.09 -14.74 8.70
CA ARG A 563 12.20 -14.54 7.72
C ARG A 563 13.15 -13.42 8.13
N GLY A 564 12.91 -12.74 9.26
CA GLY A 564 13.69 -11.61 9.75
C GLY A 564 13.35 -10.27 9.09
N GLY A 565 12.26 -10.21 8.32
CA GLY A 565 11.72 -8.99 7.73
C GLY A 565 11.03 -8.11 8.77
N ILE A 566 11.15 -6.78 8.63
CA ILE A 566 10.64 -5.80 9.58
C ILE A 566 9.13 -5.62 9.37
N VAL A 567 8.33 -6.18 10.28
CA VAL A 567 6.86 -6.02 10.29
C VAL A 567 6.47 -4.62 10.74
N THR A 568 7.18 -4.08 11.74
CA THR A 568 7.00 -2.71 12.24
C THR A 568 8.21 -2.29 13.05
N ASP A 569 8.43 -0.98 13.18
CA ASP A 569 9.30 -0.39 14.18
C ASP A 569 8.49 0.51 15.12
N LEU A 570 8.86 0.50 16.38
CA LEU A 570 8.06 1.15 17.42
C LEU A 570 8.86 1.39 18.69
N THR A 571 8.26 2.16 19.60
CA THR A 571 8.79 2.34 20.94
C THR A 571 7.93 1.61 21.96
N VAL A 572 8.59 1.01 22.94
CA VAL A 572 7.96 0.35 24.09
C VAL A 572 8.40 1.06 25.37
N THR A 573 7.44 1.55 26.14
CA THR A 573 7.66 2.17 27.44
C THR A 573 7.10 1.27 28.54
N ARG A 574 7.93 0.85 29.51
CA ARG A 574 7.44 0.12 30.69
C ARG A 574 6.85 1.12 31.69
N VAL A 575 5.52 1.26 31.69
CA VAL A 575 4.85 2.27 32.53
C VAL A 575 4.54 1.77 33.94
N ASP A 576 4.49 0.42 34.13
CA ASP A 576 4.31 -0.25 35.43
C ASP A 576 4.91 -1.66 35.35
N GLU A 577 4.85 -2.43 36.43
CA GLU A 577 5.44 -3.78 36.52
C GLU A 577 4.95 -4.68 35.36
N ASP A 578 3.63 -4.77 35.12
CA ASP A 578 2.98 -5.58 34.12
C ASP A 578 2.19 -4.75 33.11
N ARG A 579 2.58 -3.49 32.87
CA ARG A 579 1.93 -2.55 31.97
C ARG A 579 2.93 -1.82 31.10
N PHE A 580 2.72 -1.91 29.78
CA PHE A 580 3.59 -1.31 28.77
C PHE A 580 2.77 -0.50 27.77
N TRP A 581 3.32 0.61 27.33
CA TRP A 581 2.81 1.36 26.19
C TRP A 581 3.69 1.09 24.98
N VAL A 582 3.03 0.73 23.87
CA VAL A 582 3.62 0.55 22.55
C VAL A 582 3.13 1.68 21.67
N VAL A 583 4.05 2.49 21.12
CA VAL A 583 3.71 3.60 20.23
C VAL A 583 4.27 3.33 18.84
N THR A 584 3.40 3.39 17.83
CA THR A 584 3.69 3.14 16.42
C THR A 584 3.06 4.17 15.49
N GLY A 585 3.38 4.10 14.20
CA GLY A 585 2.90 5.03 13.18
C GLY A 585 1.38 5.06 13.01
N GLY A 586 0.80 6.26 12.84
CA GLY A 586 -0.65 6.43 12.76
C GLY A 586 -1.31 5.80 11.53
N GLY A 587 -0.62 5.78 10.39
CA GLY A 587 -1.13 5.19 9.15
C GLY A 587 -1.14 3.65 9.12
N VAL A 588 -0.34 3.01 9.96
CA VAL A 588 -0.11 1.56 9.96
C VAL A 588 -0.56 0.85 11.23
N GLY A 589 -1.09 1.59 12.19
CA GLY A 589 -1.40 1.07 13.52
C GLY A 589 -2.42 -0.07 13.55
N MET A 590 -3.35 -0.15 12.61
CA MET A 590 -4.30 -1.28 12.53
C MET A 590 -3.60 -2.56 12.05
N HIS A 591 -2.69 -2.47 11.08
CA HIS A 591 -1.82 -3.57 10.66
C HIS A 591 -0.98 -4.08 11.84
N ASP A 592 -0.32 -3.19 12.59
CA ASP A 592 0.52 -3.53 13.73
C ASP A 592 -0.28 -4.18 14.85
N LEU A 593 -1.44 -3.61 15.18
CA LEU A 593 -2.35 -4.17 16.18
C LEU A 593 -2.84 -5.57 15.76
N ALA A 594 -3.15 -5.76 14.47
CA ALA A 594 -3.55 -7.06 13.95
C ALA A 594 -2.44 -8.09 14.09
N TRP A 595 -1.21 -7.73 13.71
CA TRP A 595 -0.07 -8.62 13.87
C TRP A 595 0.18 -8.98 15.34
N MET A 596 0.17 -8.01 16.25
CA MET A 596 0.31 -8.25 17.68
C MET A 596 -0.80 -9.17 18.21
N ARG A 597 -2.07 -8.96 17.85
CA ARG A 597 -3.20 -9.79 18.28
C ARG A 597 -3.07 -11.25 17.83
N ARG A 598 -2.54 -11.51 16.62
CA ARG A 598 -2.28 -12.87 16.13
C ARG A 598 -1.30 -13.63 17.00
N GLN A 599 -0.39 -12.94 17.69
CA GLN A 599 0.66 -13.51 18.54
C GLN A 599 0.26 -13.63 20.02
N LEU A 600 -1.00 -13.27 20.39
CA LEU A 600 -1.46 -13.37 21.78
C LEU A 600 -1.42 -14.81 22.27
N PRO A 601 -0.94 -15.05 23.52
CA PRO A 601 -0.98 -16.35 24.13
C PRO A 601 -2.43 -16.77 24.42
N LEU A 602 -2.71 -18.07 24.28
CA LEU A 602 -4.06 -18.64 24.47
C LEU A 602 -4.50 -18.70 25.95
N ASP A 603 -3.59 -18.50 26.88
CA ASP A 603 -3.83 -18.57 28.32
C ASP A 603 -4.44 -17.29 28.94
N HIS A 604 -4.74 -16.30 28.09
CA HIS A 604 -5.33 -15.03 28.48
C HIS A 604 -4.50 -14.22 29.52
N THR A 605 -3.20 -14.47 29.61
CA THR A 605 -2.31 -13.75 30.54
C THR A 605 -1.92 -12.35 30.03
N VAL A 606 -2.26 -12.03 28.78
CA VAL A 606 -1.96 -10.75 28.14
C VAL A 606 -3.22 -10.14 27.55
N ARG A 607 -3.41 -8.85 27.74
CA ARG A 607 -4.46 -8.04 27.11
C ARG A 607 -3.82 -6.90 26.30
N LEU A 608 -4.37 -6.66 25.12
CA LEU A 608 -4.05 -5.51 24.25
C LEU A 608 -5.24 -4.56 24.20
N GLU A 609 -4.98 -3.27 24.39
CA GLU A 609 -5.98 -2.22 24.26
C GLU A 609 -5.46 -1.06 23.41
N ASN A 610 -6.27 -0.61 22.44
CA ASN A 610 -5.93 0.56 21.63
C ASN A 610 -6.39 1.84 22.33
N LEU A 611 -5.45 2.61 22.85
CA LEU A 611 -5.68 3.83 23.61
C LEU A 611 -5.69 5.10 22.71
N THR A 612 -5.53 4.98 21.41
CA THR A 612 -5.30 6.13 20.50
C THR A 612 -6.36 7.22 20.63
N SER A 613 -7.64 6.85 20.70
CA SER A 613 -8.73 7.83 20.83
C SER A 613 -8.88 8.43 22.23
N GLY A 614 -8.37 7.76 23.24
CA GLY A 614 -8.42 8.21 24.65
C GLY A 614 -7.28 9.11 25.07
N TRP A 615 -6.19 9.18 24.28
CA TRP A 615 -4.99 9.92 24.62
C TRP A 615 -4.50 10.78 23.46
N CYS A 616 -4.44 12.11 23.66
CA CYS A 616 -3.74 13.02 22.75
C CYS A 616 -2.24 13.07 23.06
N CYS A 617 -1.45 13.58 22.11
CA CYS A 617 -0.01 13.74 22.27
C CYS A 617 0.48 15.01 21.57
N ILE A 618 1.26 15.83 22.28
CA ILE A 618 2.01 16.95 21.71
C ILE A 618 3.50 16.63 21.78
N GLY A 619 4.19 16.65 20.65
CA GLY A 619 5.63 16.72 20.58
C GLY A 619 6.10 18.14 20.88
N VAL A 620 6.97 18.32 21.87
CA VAL A 620 7.59 19.60 22.24
C VAL A 620 9.09 19.46 22.01
N TRP A 621 9.61 20.01 20.90
CA TRP A 621 11.01 19.81 20.52
C TRP A 621 11.71 21.10 20.15
N GLY A 622 13.02 21.15 20.34
CA GLY A 622 13.91 22.25 20.04
C GLY A 622 14.87 22.56 21.16
N PRO A 623 15.93 23.38 20.92
CA PRO A 623 16.92 23.72 21.95
C PRO A 623 16.30 24.46 23.14
N ARG A 624 15.16 25.12 22.98
CA ARG A 624 14.42 25.82 24.03
C ARG A 624 13.24 25.05 24.62
N ALA A 625 13.10 23.74 24.29
CA ALA A 625 11.99 22.94 24.78
C ALA A 625 11.92 22.88 26.33
N ARG A 626 13.08 22.77 26.99
CA ARG A 626 13.11 22.79 28.45
C ARG A 626 12.73 24.16 29.02
N ASP A 627 13.16 25.25 28.40
CA ASP A 627 12.79 26.61 28.81
C ASP A 627 11.27 26.80 28.74
N LEU A 628 10.60 26.13 27.85
CA LEU A 628 9.15 26.16 27.71
C LEU A 628 8.48 25.28 28.76
N VAL A 629 8.91 24.02 28.88
CA VAL A 629 8.18 23.01 29.69
C VAL A 629 8.44 23.17 31.18
N GLN A 630 9.69 23.44 31.64
CA GLN A 630 10.00 23.51 33.05
C GLN A 630 9.19 24.54 33.85
N PRO A 631 8.93 25.78 33.34
CA PRO A 631 8.14 26.76 34.08
C PRO A 631 6.66 26.38 34.29
N VAL A 632 6.15 25.46 33.50
CA VAL A 632 4.74 24.99 33.56
C VAL A 632 4.64 23.57 34.10
N ALA A 633 5.74 22.83 34.21
CA ALA A 633 5.82 21.52 34.85
C ALA A 633 5.96 21.64 36.37
N GLN A 634 5.29 20.79 37.12
CA GLN A 634 5.44 20.72 38.56
C GLN A 634 6.69 19.90 38.98
N GLU A 635 7.08 18.95 38.13
CA GLU A 635 8.20 18.05 38.33
C GLU A 635 9.49 18.62 37.74
N ASP A 636 10.64 18.19 38.28
CA ASP A 636 11.96 18.48 37.70
C ASP A 636 12.15 17.70 36.40
N ILE A 637 12.32 18.42 35.29
CA ILE A 637 12.57 17.85 33.94
C ILE A 637 14.03 18.05 33.51
N SER A 638 14.95 18.27 34.43
CA SER A 638 16.40 18.33 34.16
C SER A 638 16.91 16.99 33.59
N ASN A 639 18.12 17.00 33.03
CA ASN A 639 18.76 15.79 32.51
C ASN A 639 18.95 14.70 33.60
N ALA A 640 19.14 15.12 34.84
CA ALA A 640 19.33 14.20 35.98
C ALA A 640 18.02 13.55 36.41
N ALA A 641 16.94 14.34 36.50
CA ALA A 641 15.63 13.85 36.93
C ALA A 641 14.85 13.15 35.78
N PHE A 642 15.10 13.54 34.52
CA PHE A 642 14.42 13.01 33.37
C PHE A 642 15.42 12.67 32.24
N PRO A 643 16.15 11.56 32.34
CA PRO A 643 17.14 11.13 31.35
C PRO A 643 16.54 10.83 29.99
N TYR A 644 17.34 10.91 28.91
CA TYR A 644 16.92 10.53 27.55
C TYR A 644 16.51 9.04 27.47
N LEU A 645 15.46 8.75 26.71
CA LEU A 645 14.78 7.44 26.62
C LEU A 645 14.20 6.97 27.97
N THR A 646 13.58 7.89 28.69
CA THR A 646 12.72 7.58 29.84
C THR A 646 11.36 8.26 29.70
N GLY A 647 10.37 7.75 30.42
CA GLY A 647 9.02 8.29 30.53
C GLY A 647 8.57 8.33 31.98
N GLN A 648 7.84 9.35 32.39
CA GLN A 648 7.32 9.51 33.74
C GLN A 648 6.05 10.38 33.76
N PRO A 649 5.20 10.27 34.81
CA PRO A 649 4.13 11.22 35.03
C PRO A 649 4.68 12.64 35.24
N VAL A 650 4.00 13.62 34.62
CA VAL A 650 4.33 15.04 34.71
C VAL A 650 3.04 15.86 34.73
N THR A 651 2.96 16.89 35.54
CA THR A 651 1.81 17.80 35.58
C THR A 651 2.16 19.09 34.83
N ILE A 652 1.52 19.36 33.70
CA ILE A 652 1.71 20.58 32.89
C ILE A 652 0.58 21.57 33.21
N GLY A 653 0.91 22.64 33.94
CA GLY A 653 -0.11 23.54 34.51
C GLY A 653 -1.03 22.75 35.44
N ASN A 654 -2.27 22.51 35.04
CA ASN A 654 -3.25 21.72 35.78
C ASN A 654 -3.62 20.38 35.04
N VAL A 655 -2.83 20.01 34.03
CA VAL A 655 -3.10 18.82 33.19
C VAL A 655 -2.23 17.67 33.66
N PRO A 656 -2.83 16.54 34.10
CA PRO A 656 -2.08 15.33 34.37
C PRO A 656 -1.60 14.71 33.05
N CYS A 657 -0.29 14.58 32.89
CA CYS A 657 0.33 14.05 31.68
C CYS A 657 1.22 12.84 31.99
N TYR A 658 1.54 12.08 30.97
CA TYR A 658 2.69 11.19 30.94
C TYR A 658 3.65 11.70 29.87
N ALA A 659 4.85 12.07 30.22
CA ALA A 659 5.84 12.57 29.26
C ALA A 659 6.87 11.50 28.95
N ILE A 660 7.28 11.42 27.68
CA ILE A 660 8.35 10.53 27.19
C ILE A 660 9.45 11.41 26.60
N ARG A 661 10.68 11.34 27.14
CA ARG A 661 11.81 12.07 26.58
C ARG A 661 12.40 11.35 25.39
N ILE A 662 11.88 11.68 24.23
CA ILE A 662 12.23 11.12 22.91
C ILE A 662 12.07 12.17 21.83
N SER A 663 12.72 11.99 20.70
CA SER A 663 12.60 12.91 19.56
C SER A 663 12.79 12.18 18.25
N TYR A 664 11.90 12.44 17.29
CA TYR A 664 12.05 12.01 15.92
C TYR A 664 12.60 13.13 15.00
N VAL A 665 12.79 14.33 15.55
CA VAL A 665 13.33 15.49 14.81
C VAL A 665 14.81 15.77 15.11
N GLY A 666 15.40 15.05 16.06
CA GLY A 666 16.83 15.19 16.40
C GLY A 666 17.17 16.32 17.36
N GLU A 667 16.18 16.91 18.03
CA GLU A 667 16.36 17.97 19.03
C GLU A 667 15.93 17.50 20.42
N LEU A 668 16.35 18.24 21.46
CA LEU A 668 15.85 18.09 22.82
C LEU A 668 14.33 18.18 22.84
N GLY A 669 13.68 17.32 23.61
CA GLY A 669 12.25 17.49 23.91
C GLY A 669 11.55 16.22 24.37
N TRP A 670 10.23 16.32 24.37
CA TRP A 670 9.33 15.33 24.92
C TRP A 670 8.10 15.12 24.01
N GLU A 671 7.59 13.91 24.02
CA GLU A 671 6.22 13.60 23.68
C GLU A 671 5.38 13.66 24.97
N VAL A 672 4.44 14.59 25.02
CA VAL A 672 3.58 14.84 26.18
C VAL A 672 2.20 14.28 25.91
N TYR A 673 1.87 13.19 26.57
CA TYR A 673 0.59 12.49 26.47
C TYR A 673 -0.37 12.95 27.57
N ALA A 674 -1.64 13.22 27.20
CA ALA A 674 -2.72 13.52 28.13
C ALA A 674 -4.00 12.84 27.72
N PRO A 675 -4.95 12.54 28.65
CA PRO A 675 -6.29 12.17 28.28
C PRO A 675 -6.91 13.22 27.33
N THR A 676 -7.63 12.78 26.30
CA THR A 676 -8.06 13.63 25.17
C THR A 676 -8.87 14.85 25.60
N GLU A 677 -9.69 14.73 26.68
CA GLU A 677 -10.49 15.83 27.24
C GLU A 677 -9.65 16.99 27.80
N TYR A 678 -8.38 16.77 28.13
CA TYR A 678 -7.47 17.83 28.55
C TYR A 678 -6.67 18.45 27.39
N GLY A 679 -6.80 17.90 26.20
CA GLY A 679 -5.92 18.26 25.07
C GLY A 679 -5.88 19.74 24.75
N LEU A 680 -7.06 20.39 24.62
CA LEU A 680 -7.12 21.82 24.34
C LEU A 680 -6.46 22.65 25.44
N ARG A 681 -6.64 22.28 26.72
CA ARG A 681 -6.00 22.96 27.83
C ARG A 681 -4.48 22.77 27.82
N LEU A 682 -4.00 21.59 27.45
CA LEU A 682 -2.58 21.30 27.32
C LEU A 682 -1.95 22.16 26.22
N TRP A 683 -2.56 22.22 25.04
CA TRP A 683 -2.10 23.06 23.93
C TRP A 683 -2.01 24.53 24.36
N ASP A 684 -3.09 25.10 24.88
CA ASP A 684 -3.15 26.50 25.28
C ASP A 684 -2.11 26.85 26.35
N THR A 685 -1.87 25.93 27.31
CA THR A 685 -0.84 26.10 28.36
C THR A 685 0.56 26.18 27.76
N LEU A 686 0.91 25.22 26.88
CA LEU A 686 2.23 25.18 26.22
C LEU A 686 2.38 26.36 25.23
N TRP A 687 1.35 26.66 24.46
CA TRP A 687 1.36 27.73 23.48
C TRP A 687 1.58 29.09 24.13
N GLN A 688 0.85 29.40 25.20
CA GLN A 688 0.99 30.65 25.95
C GLN A 688 2.37 30.77 26.62
N ALA A 689 2.86 29.71 27.23
CA ALA A 689 4.19 29.71 27.87
C ALA A 689 5.32 29.92 26.84
N GLY A 690 5.12 29.39 25.62
CA GLY A 690 6.10 29.44 24.55
C GLY A 690 6.18 30.75 23.78
N GLN A 691 5.22 31.68 23.93
CA GLN A 691 5.15 32.94 23.14
C GLN A 691 6.46 33.76 23.18
N LYS A 692 7.02 33.95 24.37
CA LYS A 692 8.29 34.70 24.58
C LYS A 692 9.51 33.93 24.04
N LEU A 693 9.37 32.65 23.77
CA LEU A 693 10.43 31.76 23.26
C LEU A 693 10.33 31.59 21.73
N GLY A 694 9.32 32.22 21.10
CA GLY A 694 9.06 32.07 19.69
C GLY A 694 8.54 30.67 19.31
N VAL A 695 7.64 30.11 20.15
CA VAL A 695 7.00 28.80 19.88
C VAL A 695 6.34 28.83 18.52
N THR A 696 6.52 27.76 17.76
CA THR A 696 6.04 27.61 16.39
C THR A 696 5.31 26.27 16.26
N ALA A 697 4.15 26.25 15.60
CA ALA A 697 3.49 25.00 15.25
C ALA A 697 4.28 24.33 14.09
N LEU A 698 4.53 23.03 14.19
CA LEU A 698 5.33 22.26 13.23
C LEU A 698 4.42 21.38 12.37
N GLY A 699 4.48 21.55 11.06
CA GLY A 699 3.75 20.69 10.11
C GLY A 699 4.53 19.43 9.71
N GLY A 700 3.81 18.48 9.11
CA GLY A 700 4.34 17.18 8.65
C GLY A 700 5.48 17.30 7.63
N GLY A 701 5.47 18.35 6.77
CA GLY A 701 6.51 18.56 5.77
C GLY A 701 7.86 18.92 6.40
N ALA A 702 7.86 19.78 7.43
CA ALA A 702 9.07 20.12 8.19
C ALA A 702 9.52 18.92 9.07
N PHE A 703 8.59 18.21 9.69
CA PHE A 703 8.86 17.00 10.47
C PHE A 703 9.61 15.94 9.65
N ASP A 704 9.18 15.70 8.40
CA ASP A 704 9.84 14.77 7.47
C ASP A 704 11.27 15.23 7.09
N SER A 705 11.46 16.51 6.81
CA SER A 705 12.80 17.05 6.52
C SER A 705 13.75 16.91 7.71
N LEU A 706 13.27 17.17 8.93
CA LEU A 706 14.06 17.07 10.17
C LEU A 706 14.53 15.62 10.45
N ARG A 707 13.62 14.61 10.30
CA ARG A 707 13.97 13.22 10.51
C ARG A 707 14.99 12.72 9.48
N LEU A 708 14.87 13.23 8.23
CA LEU A 708 15.72 12.80 7.12
C LEU A 708 17.18 13.23 7.34
N GLU A 709 17.41 14.45 7.81
CA GLU A 709 18.75 14.93 8.19
C GLU A 709 19.39 14.08 9.29
N LYS A 710 18.53 13.58 10.22
CA LYS A 710 18.96 12.74 11.35
C LYS A 710 19.13 11.27 10.96
N GLY A 711 18.76 10.90 9.75
CA GLY A 711 18.84 9.51 9.28
C GLY A 711 17.83 8.59 9.96
N TYR A 712 16.72 9.11 10.49
CA TYR A 712 15.65 8.29 11.05
C TYR A 712 14.79 7.71 9.94
N ARG A 713 14.47 6.41 10.07
CA ARG A 713 13.74 5.62 9.07
C ARG A 713 12.24 5.84 9.22
N ASN A 714 11.54 5.72 8.11
CA ASN A 714 10.09 5.73 8.05
C ASN A 714 9.61 4.35 7.58
N TRP A 715 8.96 3.60 8.47
CA TRP A 715 8.39 2.31 8.12
C TRP A 715 7.29 2.47 7.06
N GLY A 716 7.24 1.54 6.12
CA GLY A 716 6.37 1.62 4.95
C GLY A 716 6.96 2.40 3.78
N VAL A 717 8.05 3.15 4.00
CA VAL A 717 8.78 3.90 2.96
C VAL A 717 10.23 3.43 2.86
N ASP A 718 11.01 3.58 3.94
CA ASP A 718 12.45 3.21 3.97
C ASP A 718 12.65 1.74 4.34
N MET A 719 11.70 1.11 5.00
CA MET A 719 11.77 -0.28 5.47
C MET A 719 10.38 -0.90 5.55
N TYR A 720 10.30 -2.20 5.28
CA TYR A 720 9.10 -3.02 5.37
C TYR A 720 9.51 -4.52 5.40
N THR A 721 8.58 -5.45 5.27
CA THR A 721 8.80 -6.89 5.49
C THR A 721 9.86 -7.57 4.59
N GLU A 722 10.27 -6.92 3.50
CA GLU A 722 11.34 -7.41 2.60
C GLU A 722 12.75 -6.98 3.04
N HIS A 723 12.86 -6.22 4.12
CA HIS A 723 14.13 -5.70 4.64
C HIS A 723 14.40 -6.20 6.05
N ASN A 724 15.67 -6.49 6.34
CA ASN A 724 16.09 -6.86 7.69
C ASN A 724 16.78 -5.68 8.40
N PRO A 725 16.89 -5.72 9.75
CA PRO A 725 17.47 -4.62 10.54
C PRO A 725 18.90 -4.23 10.15
N TYR A 726 19.68 -5.13 9.59
CA TYR A 726 21.08 -4.86 9.23
C TYR A 726 21.17 -4.10 7.91
N GLU A 727 20.35 -4.46 6.92
CA GLU A 727 20.24 -3.71 5.65
C GLU A 727 19.78 -2.26 5.87
N VAL A 728 18.84 -2.08 6.79
CA VAL A 728 18.24 -0.77 7.12
C VAL A 728 19.14 0.10 7.99
N GLY A 729 20.11 -0.51 8.69
CA GLY A 729 21.01 0.20 9.60
C GLY A 729 20.45 0.37 11.02
N ILE A 730 19.40 -0.35 11.42
CA ILE A 730 18.84 -0.37 12.77
C ILE A 730 19.28 -1.60 13.59
N GLY A 731 20.38 -2.24 13.20
CA GLY A 731 20.95 -3.40 13.93
C GLY A 731 21.28 -3.13 15.40
N PHE A 732 21.45 -1.86 15.80
CA PHE A 732 21.60 -1.45 17.19
C PHE A 732 20.35 -1.74 18.04
N ALA A 733 19.18 -1.88 17.46
CA ALA A 733 17.90 -2.23 18.10
C ALA A 733 17.66 -3.76 18.16
N VAL A 734 18.67 -4.59 17.85
CA VAL A 734 18.60 -6.06 17.89
C VAL A 734 19.49 -6.60 18.99
N ARG A 735 18.95 -7.51 19.84
CA ARG A 735 19.69 -8.19 20.92
C ARG A 735 19.56 -9.71 20.77
N LEU A 736 20.42 -10.31 19.94
CA LEU A 736 20.40 -11.75 19.67
C LEU A 736 20.63 -12.63 20.90
N ASN A 737 21.24 -12.08 21.96
CA ASN A 737 21.59 -12.79 23.19
C ASN A 737 20.55 -12.66 24.31
N LYS A 738 19.39 -12.03 24.07
CA LYS A 738 18.34 -11.85 25.09
C LYS A 738 17.44 -13.08 25.29
N GLY A 739 17.63 -14.14 24.53
CA GLY A 739 16.76 -15.31 24.43
C GLY A 739 16.04 -15.35 23.08
N ASP A 740 15.01 -16.19 22.98
CA ASP A 740 14.26 -16.38 21.74
C ASP A 740 13.28 -15.24 21.46
N PHE A 741 13.14 -14.91 20.17
CA PHE A 741 12.13 -13.98 19.65
C PHE A 741 11.84 -14.27 18.18
N ILE A 742 10.69 -13.80 17.67
CA ILE A 742 10.29 -14.02 16.27
C ILE A 742 11.33 -13.39 15.34
N GLY A 743 11.82 -14.20 14.38
CA GLY A 743 12.84 -13.79 13.39
C GLY A 743 14.30 -13.96 13.87
N ARG A 744 14.55 -14.35 15.12
CA ARG A 744 15.93 -14.50 15.66
C ARG A 744 16.80 -15.44 14.82
N GLU A 745 16.30 -16.62 14.49
CA GLU A 745 17.05 -17.61 13.72
C GLU A 745 17.36 -17.12 12.31
N ALA A 746 16.46 -16.39 11.70
CA ALA A 746 16.71 -15.74 10.41
C ALA A 746 17.82 -14.68 10.52
N LEU A 747 17.78 -13.83 11.57
CA LEU A 747 18.83 -12.83 11.80
C LEU A 747 20.21 -13.43 12.10
N LEU A 748 20.27 -14.58 12.78
CA LEU A 748 21.53 -15.31 12.96
C LEU A 748 22.12 -15.75 11.62
N ARG A 749 21.30 -16.36 10.75
CA ARG A 749 21.72 -16.74 9.40
C ARG A 749 22.16 -15.53 8.57
N ILE A 750 21.39 -14.44 8.57
CA ILE A 750 21.74 -13.20 7.85
C ILE A 750 23.07 -12.63 8.37
N LYS A 751 23.30 -12.67 9.69
CA LYS A 751 24.55 -12.17 10.26
C LYS A 751 25.77 -13.03 9.87
N GLU A 752 25.60 -14.35 9.72
CA GLU A 752 26.63 -15.28 9.26
C GLU A 752 26.93 -15.11 7.75
N GLN A 753 25.88 -14.97 6.94
CA GLN A 753 25.99 -14.82 5.47
C GLN A 753 26.43 -13.43 5.04
N GLY A 754 26.14 -12.40 5.85
CA GLY A 754 26.28 -10.99 5.50
C GLY A 754 25.06 -10.45 4.74
N ILE A 755 25.00 -9.13 4.60
CA ILE A 755 23.98 -8.43 3.80
C ILE A 755 24.53 -8.18 2.38
N THR A 756 23.67 -8.16 1.39
CA THR A 756 24.03 -7.90 -0.02
C THR A 756 23.72 -6.45 -0.45
N ARG A 757 22.89 -5.76 0.29
CA ARG A 757 22.48 -4.37 0.03
C ARG A 757 22.38 -3.59 1.33
N LYS A 758 22.38 -2.27 1.24
CA LYS A 758 22.25 -1.39 2.39
C LYS A 758 21.47 -0.13 2.03
N LEU A 759 20.58 0.29 2.93
CA LEU A 759 19.94 1.62 2.85
C LEU A 759 21.01 2.69 3.02
N SER A 760 21.18 3.54 2.03
CA SER A 760 22.25 4.53 1.93
C SER A 760 21.70 5.94 1.83
N CYS A 761 22.31 6.86 2.58
CA CYS A 761 22.09 8.29 2.45
C CYS A 761 22.89 8.84 1.28
N MET A 762 22.25 9.62 0.41
CA MET A 762 22.86 10.27 -0.73
C MET A 762 22.45 11.74 -0.76
N THR A 763 23.31 12.62 -1.29
CA THR A 763 22.97 14.02 -1.56
C THR A 763 23.25 14.34 -3.01
N PHE A 764 22.36 15.13 -3.62
CA PHE A 764 22.62 15.64 -4.96
C PHE A 764 23.83 16.57 -4.97
N ASP A 765 24.61 16.53 -6.05
CA ASP A 765 25.73 17.48 -6.26
C ASP A 765 25.20 18.91 -6.52
N ASP A 766 24.00 19.03 -7.12
CA ASP A 766 23.21 20.27 -7.19
C ASP A 766 22.10 20.24 -6.11
N PRO A 767 22.18 21.08 -5.08
CA PRO A 767 21.22 21.10 -3.99
C PRO A 767 19.81 21.60 -4.37
N THR A 768 19.64 22.14 -5.58
CA THR A 768 18.33 22.61 -6.08
C THR A 768 17.44 21.50 -6.63
N VAL A 769 18.04 20.32 -6.90
CA VAL A 769 17.30 19.17 -7.42
C VAL A 769 16.36 18.61 -6.35
N ALA A 770 15.07 18.49 -6.68
CA ALA A 770 14.06 17.87 -5.83
C ALA A 770 13.46 16.68 -6.55
N VAL A 771 13.42 15.52 -5.88
CA VAL A 771 12.77 14.29 -6.34
C VAL A 771 11.67 13.88 -5.37
N LEU A 772 10.80 12.95 -5.76
CA LEU A 772 9.53 12.68 -5.08
C LEU A 772 9.46 11.28 -4.45
N GLY A 773 10.49 10.44 -4.64
CA GLY A 773 10.55 9.04 -4.24
C GLY A 773 10.18 8.08 -5.38
N LYS A 774 10.72 6.87 -5.28
CA LYS A 774 10.59 5.76 -6.26
C LYS A 774 11.45 5.91 -7.52
N GLU A 775 12.20 7.00 -7.69
CA GLU A 775 13.10 7.21 -8.83
C GLU A 775 14.22 6.16 -8.85
N PRO A 776 14.62 5.66 -10.04
CA PRO A 776 15.74 4.73 -10.15
C PRO A 776 17.08 5.39 -9.84
N VAL A 777 17.92 4.66 -9.11
CA VAL A 777 19.30 5.03 -8.81
C VAL A 777 20.25 4.20 -9.68
N PHE A 778 21.15 4.88 -10.36
CA PHE A 778 22.13 4.27 -11.28
C PHE A 778 23.54 4.34 -10.71
N VAL A 779 24.29 3.26 -10.88
CA VAL A 779 25.73 3.19 -10.70
C VAL A 779 26.33 2.64 -11.99
N ASP A 780 27.35 3.27 -12.53
CA ASP A 780 28.00 2.89 -13.80
C ASP A 780 27.02 2.62 -14.95
N GLY A 781 25.93 3.40 -14.99
CA GLY A 781 24.91 3.32 -16.04
C GLY A 781 23.86 2.23 -15.85
N GLN A 782 24.01 1.35 -14.86
CA GLN A 782 23.04 0.29 -14.51
C GLN A 782 22.18 0.68 -13.33
N VAL A 783 20.94 0.18 -13.29
CA VAL A 783 20.03 0.37 -12.15
C VAL A 783 20.57 -0.40 -10.95
N ALA A 784 20.91 0.31 -9.88
CA ALA A 784 21.43 -0.25 -8.64
C ALA A 784 20.38 -0.31 -7.52
N GLY A 785 19.30 0.49 -7.64
CA GLY A 785 18.24 0.56 -6.66
C GLY A 785 17.26 1.69 -6.97
N PHE A 786 16.50 2.12 -5.98
CA PHE A 786 15.56 3.22 -6.12
C PHE A 786 15.49 4.09 -4.85
N VAL A 787 15.02 5.32 -5.03
CA VAL A 787 14.82 6.29 -3.94
C VAL A 787 13.63 5.86 -3.07
N THR A 788 13.84 5.73 -1.76
CA THR A 788 12.79 5.49 -0.77
C THR A 788 12.23 6.80 -0.24
N SER A 789 13.06 7.59 0.45
CA SER A 789 12.73 8.92 0.98
C SER A 789 13.53 10.00 0.29
N ALA A 790 12.92 11.17 0.10
CA ALA A 790 13.57 12.34 -0.47
C ALA A 790 13.02 13.63 0.14
N ASN A 791 13.88 14.54 0.54
CA ASN A 791 13.49 15.88 0.96
C ASN A 791 14.71 16.81 0.94
N TYR A 792 14.49 18.14 1.07
CA TYR A 792 15.55 19.10 1.29
C TYR A 792 15.88 19.19 2.78
N GLY A 793 17.15 19.08 3.15
CA GLY A 793 17.64 19.29 4.52
C GLY A 793 17.98 20.76 4.72
N TYR A 794 17.08 21.50 5.36
CA TYR A 794 17.20 22.96 5.50
C TYR A 794 18.31 23.38 6.45
N THR A 795 18.77 22.50 7.37
CA THR A 795 19.93 22.76 8.22
C THR A 795 21.24 22.49 7.50
N VAL A 796 21.31 21.36 6.79
CA VAL A 796 22.54 20.92 6.10
C VAL A 796 22.70 21.54 4.72
N GLY A 797 21.68 22.23 4.21
CA GLY A 797 21.70 22.92 2.92
C GLY A 797 21.85 21.99 1.72
N GLN A 798 21.28 20.76 1.81
CA GLN A 798 21.44 19.73 0.78
C GLN A 798 20.09 19.08 0.45
N SER A 799 19.92 18.69 -0.82
CA SER A 799 18.84 17.79 -1.21
C SER A 799 19.25 16.35 -0.91
N ILE A 800 18.51 15.69 -0.03
CA ILE A 800 18.82 14.38 0.58
C ILE A 800 17.90 13.35 -0.02
N VAL A 801 18.46 12.19 -0.38
CA VAL A 801 17.71 10.99 -0.77
C VAL A 801 18.24 9.77 -0.04
N TYR A 802 17.34 8.85 0.29
CA TYR A 802 17.66 7.51 0.77
C TYR A 802 17.27 6.50 -0.29
N GLY A 803 18.03 5.39 -0.37
CA GLY A 803 17.74 4.28 -1.27
C GLY A 803 18.65 3.10 -0.99
N TYR A 804 18.18 1.91 -1.35
CA TYR A 804 19.01 0.70 -1.23
C TYR A 804 20.01 0.63 -2.37
N LEU A 805 21.27 0.40 -2.02
CA LEU A 805 22.35 0.14 -2.96
C LEU A 805 22.97 -1.23 -2.66
N PRO A 806 23.48 -1.95 -3.68
CA PRO A 806 24.39 -3.07 -3.47
C PRO A 806 25.53 -2.69 -2.53
N LEU A 807 25.97 -3.60 -1.66
CA LEU A 807 26.87 -3.29 -0.55
C LEU A 807 28.20 -2.68 -1.03
N GLU A 808 28.71 -3.12 -2.17
CA GLU A 808 29.92 -2.61 -2.83
C GLU A 808 29.80 -1.13 -3.23
N HIS A 809 28.59 -0.64 -3.46
CA HIS A 809 28.31 0.76 -3.83
C HIS A 809 27.78 1.61 -2.66
N ALA A 810 27.58 1.03 -1.48
CA ALA A 810 27.03 1.70 -0.30
C ALA A 810 28.08 2.45 0.54
N THR A 811 29.29 2.69 -0.01
CA THR A 811 30.39 3.36 0.70
C THR A 811 30.32 4.87 0.48
N ALA A 812 30.54 5.65 1.54
CA ALA A 812 30.59 7.12 1.44
C ALA A 812 31.62 7.59 0.42
N GLY A 813 31.22 8.51 -0.45
CA GLY A 813 32.02 9.02 -1.59
C GLY A 813 31.68 8.36 -2.93
N THR A 814 30.96 7.23 -2.96
CA THR A 814 30.51 6.60 -4.20
C THR A 814 29.60 7.56 -4.98
N LYS A 815 29.90 7.69 -6.29
CA LYS A 815 29.10 8.50 -7.21
C LYS A 815 27.96 7.67 -7.79
N VAL A 816 26.76 8.24 -7.77
CA VAL A 816 25.53 7.64 -8.30
C VAL A 816 24.79 8.68 -9.14
N ALA A 817 23.79 8.28 -9.88
CA ALA A 817 22.88 9.19 -10.56
C ALA A 817 21.43 8.78 -10.26
N VAL A 818 20.56 9.76 -9.99
CA VAL A 818 19.11 9.56 -9.80
C VAL A 818 18.39 10.08 -11.03
N GLN A 819 17.53 9.25 -11.64
CA GLN A 819 16.78 9.69 -12.83
C GLN A 819 15.41 10.23 -12.44
N TYR A 820 15.17 11.51 -12.77
CA TYR A 820 13.90 12.20 -12.52
C TYR A 820 13.34 12.75 -13.84
N PHE A 821 12.13 12.37 -14.21
CA PHE A 821 11.50 12.67 -15.51
C PHE A 821 12.40 12.44 -16.74
N GLY A 822 13.17 11.33 -16.73
CA GLY A 822 14.08 10.96 -17.82
C GLY A 822 15.46 11.60 -17.76
N THR A 823 15.69 12.60 -16.91
CA THR A 823 17.00 13.27 -16.72
C THR A 823 17.75 12.65 -15.54
N ARG A 824 19.02 12.35 -15.71
CA ARG A 824 19.91 11.82 -14.66
C ARG A 824 20.65 12.96 -13.95
N TYR A 825 20.50 13.02 -12.63
CA TYR A 825 21.14 14.00 -11.76
C TYR A 825 22.23 13.34 -10.92
N PRO A 826 23.48 13.86 -10.92
CA PRO A 826 24.56 13.31 -10.12
C PRO A 826 24.28 13.45 -8.62
N ALA A 827 24.59 12.40 -7.88
CA ALA A 827 24.52 12.39 -6.42
C ALA A 827 25.70 11.61 -5.83
N THR A 828 25.95 11.80 -4.55
CA THR A 828 27.07 11.19 -3.84
C THR A 828 26.58 10.52 -2.57
N VAL A 829 26.98 9.26 -2.34
CA VAL A 829 26.72 8.55 -1.07
C VAL A 829 27.44 9.26 0.07
N ARG A 830 26.73 9.48 1.18
CA ARG A 830 27.21 10.19 2.36
C ARG A 830 27.26 9.28 3.59
N LYS A 831 28.17 9.62 4.51
CA LYS A 831 28.11 9.05 5.87
C LYS A 831 26.94 9.70 6.61
N GLU A 832 26.08 8.90 7.21
CA GLU A 832 24.95 9.35 8.01
C GLU A 832 25.19 9.18 9.52
N PRO A 833 24.45 9.94 10.37
CA PRO A 833 23.53 11.00 9.97
C PRO A 833 24.27 12.28 9.52
N LEU A 834 23.58 13.09 8.71
CA LEU A 834 24.13 14.37 8.22
C LEU A 834 24.11 15.45 9.30
N TYR A 835 23.17 15.36 10.24
CA TYR A 835 22.98 16.30 11.33
C TYR A 835 23.23 15.64 12.69
N ASP A 836 24.00 16.29 13.56
CA ASP A 836 24.30 15.90 14.95
C ASP A 836 24.60 14.39 15.12
N PRO A 837 25.65 13.83 14.49
CA PRO A 837 25.97 12.40 14.54
C PRO A 837 26.25 11.87 15.96
N GLU A 838 26.67 12.73 16.87
CA GLU A 838 27.02 12.38 18.26
C GLU A 838 25.80 12.49 19.21
N MET A 839 24.64 12.91 18.72
CA MET A 839 23.40 13.09 19.48
C MET A 839 23.55 14.11 20.65
N THR A 840 24.40 15.11 20.47
CA THR A 840 24.68 16.13 21.50
C THR A 840 23.46 17.01 21.77
N ARG A 841 22.67 17.29 20.72
CA ARG A 841 21.46 18.12 20.84
C ARG A 841 20.35 17.37 21.61
N LEU A 842 20.13 16.11 21.33
CA LEU A 842 19.15 15.27 22.02
C LEU A 842 19.46 15.09 23.51
N LYS A 843 20.75 14.88 23.82
CA LYS A 843 21.23 14.58 25.19
C LYS A 843 21.62 15.82 25.97
N GLU A 844 21.75 16.97 25.30
CA GLU A 844 22.35 18.20 25.87
C GLU A 844 23.74 17.94 26.51
N THR A 845 24.54 17.13 25.82
CA THR A 845 25.96 16.93 26.22
C THR A 845 26.83 17.91 25.43
N ALA A 846 27.91 18.40 26.06
CA ALA A 846 28.90 19.19 25.33
C ALA A 846 29.46 18.34 24.16
N PRO A 847 29.75 18.94 22.98
CA PRO A 847 30.46 18.24 21.92
C PRO A 847 31.78 17.67 22.48
N ALA A 848 32.10 16.41 22.14
CA ALA A 848 33.42 15.87 22.47
C ALA A 848 34.48 16.80 21.88
N GLU A 849 35.41 17.31 22.70
CA GLU A 849 36.54 18.08 22.20
C GLU A 849 37.25 17.23 21.15
N LYS A 850 37.30 17.70 19.94
CA LYS A 850 38.11 17.08 18.89
C LYS A 850 39.54 17.10 19.42
N GLU A 851 40.07 15.93 19.81
CA GLU A 851 41.52 15.79 19.94
C GLU A 851 42.14 16.24 18.62
N THR A 852 42.68 17.46 18.64
CA THR A 852 43.54 17.97 17.59
C THR A 852 44.72 17.01 17.56
N ALA A 853 44.70 16.09 16.61
CA ALA A 853 45.88 15.30 16.27
C ALA A 853 46.99 16.31 15.99
N ARG A 854 47.85 16.53 16.99
CA ARG A 854 49.12 17.17 16.81
C ARG A 854 50.02 16.22 16.07
N THR A 855 50.41 16.63 14.86
CA THR A 855 51.49 16.17 13.96
C THR A 855 51.27 14.79 13.31
#